data_008a38128b9b6e33503d1b3f54f57bcb
#
_entry.id   008a38128b9b6e33503d1b3f54f57bcb
#
_cell.length_a   1.000
_cell.length_b   1.000
_cell.length_c   1.000
_cell.angle_alpha   90.00
_cell.angle_beta   90.00
_cell.angle_gamma   90.00
#
_symmetry.space_group_name_H-M   'P 1'
#
loop_
_entity.id
_entity.type
_entity.pdbx_description
1 polymer ?
#
loop_
_entity_poly.entity_id
_entity_poly.type
_entity_poly.pdbx_seq_one_letter_code
_entity_poly.pdbx_strand_id
1 'polypeptide(L)'
;MKRNISYVVEIPKCSTVPIPFSPQNSGDNKVIISDFLSNALKAQPAQSDFLPKICQHVTNNIVNYKTGHLAFVIRMEGLPFDGVDDKHLFTQFVSLRNLLAGMGKTLGNRLAVWGTLQRQKIVFDREYKFRTAFCQQFADKYLKRFQEADYFENVFHLTVLIKFDHLEAGIKEAEEQIQILMRALEPYDPYLLTAYQNENGVAFSEVYSFFGSLINGTREEIPLSVGDAYQTIPGANLHFGSDLCEIRAQNGTRKFAQMFDLKDFGVSKPKILTSILRLPCEFTFTQSLVFINPYDMQGEIRKQLNNLTSVNDKATAQQEELQQGQGLLVSGELMFGDYHAALVVYGKTAEEAAANGARAYSTFLNAGGYRFTKAGLSAPATFFSQVPGSKEKPRSFPKTTTNFATTFGIHNYSHGKKQGNPIGDGSAIMPLQTTSKTIYDFNFHFSNLKEDSLGEKIAGHTLILGATGTGKTTLQTAMMAFTERFNPYMFVMDLDRGMEIFIRAIGGSYFALEAGVPTGLNPFQLPDTPSNREFLYSLVGMCGADENGKLTATEEKEIQAAVDTMFSMDYEHRRFSHLLQSIPVVPDPNSLRMRLARWCESEGGRFAWCLDNPTNLFDAEQFYRVGFDLTDILKDDYPPTAPVLAYMFHLRNIMMDKVAKEDGILASIIEEFWYAARFEALQDIMLKILKTDRKRGGWLILVSQSPEDAISCPIFPAIVQQTPTKIFLPNPDAEYENSYERCGLTVKEFEELSKLSLDSRTFLVKQSKQSAFAMLDLYGFQDEMAFLSGSSDNVELLYRVMKDVGSENPDVWYRSFVEAAQERRERKKAHVA
;
A
#
# COMPACT_ATOMS: atom_id res chain seq x y z
N MET A 1 -41.85 -15.76 11.39
CA MET A 1 -42.60 -14.61 10.86
C MET A 1 -42.28 -14.48 9.37
N LYS A 2 -43.24 -14.64 8.51
CA LYS A 2 -43.09 -14.42 7.06
C LYS A 2 -42.96 -12.92 6.83
N ARG A 3 -41.75 -12.41 6.53
CA ARG A 3 -41.62 -11.04 6.05
C ARG A 3 -41.86 -11.01 4.55
N ASN A 4 -42.97 -10.40 4.14
CA ASN A 4 -43.25 -10.13 2.73
C ASN A 4 -42.35 -9.04 2.23
N ILE A 5 -41.55 -9.36 1.24
CA ILE A 5 -40.82 -8.38 0.42
C ILE A 5 -41.88 -7.80 -0.53
N SER A 6 -42.25 -6.52 -0.37
CA SER A 6 -43.28 -5.88 -1.20
C SER A 6 -42.63 -5.19 -2.41
N TYR A 7 -43.24 -5.43 -3.56
CA TYR A 7 -42.90 -4.86 -4.85
C TYR A 7 -43.84 -3.71 -5.15
N VAL A 8 -43.33 -2.51 -5.38
CA VAL A 8 -44.09 -1.39 -5.90
C VAL A 8 -43.51 -1.00 -7.26
N VAL A 9 -44.16 -1.41 -8.34
CA VAL A 9 -43.89 -0.94 -9.67
C VAL A 9 -44.83 0.20 -9.98
N GLU A 10 -44.38 1.45 -9.98
CA GLU A 10 -45.11 2.54 -10.61
C GLU A 10 -45.09 2.35 -12.12
N ILE A 11 -46.27 2.13 -12.70
CA ILE A 11 -46.44 2.04 -14.15
C ILE A 11 -46.32 3.46 -14.73
N PRO A 12 -45.37 3.74 -15.66
CA PRO A 12 -45.32 5.03 -16.34
C PRO A 12 -46.65 5.19 -17.12
N LYS A 13 -47.31 6.34 -16.98
CA LYS A 13 -48.48 6.70 -17.81
C LYS A 13 -48.08 6.62 -19.27
N CYS A 14 -48.58 5.61 -19.97
CA CYS A 14 -48.40 5.46 -21.42
C CYS A 14 -49.04 6.69 -22.10
N SER A 15 -48.27 7.47 -22.87
CA SER A 15 -48.78 8.42 -23.80
C SER A 15 -49.63 7.69 -24.86
N THR A 16 -50.90 8.09 -24.94
CA THR A 16 -51.89 7.58 -25.87
C THR A 16 -51.45 7.86 -27.31
N VAL A 17 -51.06 6.79 -28.02
CA VAL A 17 -51.04 6.78 -29.48
C VAL A 17 -52.42 6.34 -29.95
N PRO A 18 -53.17 7.12 -30.78
CA PRO A 18 -54.49 6.71 -31.25
C PRO A 18 -54.32 5.61 -32.31
N ILE A 19 -54.87 4.42 -31.98
CA ILE A 19 -55.03 3.33 -32.95
C ILE A 19 -56.38 3.59 -33.67
N PRO A 20 -56.43 3.57 -35.01
CA PRO A 20 -57.70 3.74 -35.71
C PRO A 20 -58.58 2.50 -35.51
N PHE A 21 -59.73 2.70 -34.85
CA PHE A 21 -60.78 1.66 -34.73
C PHE A 21 -61.63 1.65 -36.00
N SER A 22 -61.74 0.48 -36.64
CA SER A 22 -62.90 0.16 -37.49
C SER A 22 -63.92 -0.61 -36.66
N PRO A 23 -65.24 -0.28 -36.73
CA PRO A 23 -66.21 -0.90 -35.87
C PRO A 23 -66.82 -2.10 -36.54
N GLN A 24 -66.33 -3.32 -36.20
CA GLN A 24 -67.15 -4.57 -36.32
C GLN A 24 -66.56 -5.66 -35.42
N ASN A 25 -67.44 -6.18 -34.54
CA ASN A 25 -67.33 -7.32 -33.57
C ASN A 25 -66.93 -6.92 -32.16
N SER A 26 -67.90 -6.50 -31.36
CA SER A 26 -67.76 -6.04 -29.98
C SER A 26 -67.90 -7.13 -28.89
N GLY A 27 -67.82 -8.46 -29.23
CA GLY A 27 -67.96 -9.54 -28.25
C GLY A 27 -66.63 -10.20 -27.82
N ASP A 28 -65.79 -10.54 -28.76
CA ASP A 28 -64.60 -11.39 -28.48
C ASP A 28 -63.37 -10.59 -28.05
N ASN A 29 -63.24 -9.29 -28.37
CA ASN A 29 -62.07 -8.50 -28.05
C ASN A 29 -61.96 -8.14 -26.53
N LYS A 30 -63.06 -8.10 -25.80
CA LYS A 30 -63.02 -7.83 -24.33
C LYS A 30 -62.45 -8.98 -23.53
N VAL A 31 -62.70 -10.24 -23.95
CA VAL A 31 -62.17 -11.43 -23.27
C VAL A 31 -60.66 -11.56 -23.53
N ILE A 32 -60.21 -11.32 -24.79
CA ILE A 32 -58.82 -11.43 -25.16
C ILE A 32 -57.97 -10.38 -24.45
N ILE A 33 -58.42 -9.12 -24.34
CA ILE A 33 -57.74 -8.05 -23.64
C ILE A 33 -57.73 -8.28 -22.13
N SER A 34 -58.82 -8.83 -21.55
CA SER A 34 -58.89 -9.16 -20.13
C SER A 34 -57.96 -10.36 -19.80
N ASP A 35 -57.91 -11.36 -20.67
CA ASP A 35 -57.04 -12.51 -20.48
C ASP A 35 -55.58 -12.16 -20.73
N PHE A 36 -55.26 -11.29 -21.71
CA PHE A 36 -53.91 -10.76 -21.90
C PHE A 36 -53.46 -9.91 -20.71
N LEU A 37 -54.27 -8.97 -20.23
CA LEU A 37 -53.97 -8.20 -19.03
C LEU A 37 -53.94 -9.06 -17.77
N SER A 38 -54.81 -10.03 -17.61
CA SER A 38 -54.80 -10.98 -16.47
C SER A 38 -53.56 -11.89 -16.52
N ASN A 39 -53.17 -12.34 -17.69
CA ASN A 39 -51.95 -13.14 -17.87
C ASN A 39 -50.68 -12.29 -17.72
N ALA A 40 -50.66 -11.05 -18.19
CA ALA A 40 -49.58 -10.11 -17.97
C ALA A 40 -49.42 -9.70 -16.49
N LEU A 41 -50.55 -9.55 -15.78
CA LEU A 41 -50.55 -9.29 -14.34
C LEU A 41 -50.25 -10.54 -13.47
N LYS A 42 -50.60 -11.74 -13.98
CA LYS A 42 -50.23 -13.00 -13.33
C LYS A 42 -48.80 -13.44 -13.56
N ALA A 43 -48.13 -12.87 -14.57
CA ALA A 43 -46.78 -13.24 -15.01
C ALA A 43 -45.67 -12.35 -14.43
N GLN A 44 -45.94 -11.46 -13.46
CA GLN A 44 -44.87 -10.75 -12.76
C GLN A 44 -44.20 -11.70 -11.78
N PRO A 45 -42.93 -12.12 -12.02
CA PRO A 45 -42.24 -13.01 -11.09
C PRO A 45 -42.08 -12.32 -9.74
N ALA A 46 -42.36 -13.06 -8.67
CA ALA A 46 -42.06 -12.58 -7.32
C ALA A 46 -40.54 -12.40 -7.15
N GLN A 47 -40.09 -11.46 -6.34
CA GLN A 47 -38.64 -11.28 -6.08
C GLN A 47 -37.97 -12.60 -5.66
N SER A 48 -38.67 -13.43 -4.90
CA SER A 48 -38.21 -14.77 -4.52
C SER A 48 -37.88 -15.67 -5.70
N ASP A 49 -38.39 -15.39 -6.90
CA ASP A 49 -38.20 -16.23 -8.08
C ASP A 49 -36.85 -15.91 -8.78
N PHE A 50 -36.34 -14.68 -8.58
CA PHE A 50 -35.03 -14.29 -9.07
C PHE A 50 -33.87 -14.81 -8.18
N LEU A 51 -34.16 -15.11 -6.89
CA LEU A 51 -33.17 -15.59 -5.95
C LEU A 51 -32.80 -17.05 -6.22
N PRO A 52 -31.49 -17.38 -6.38
CA PRO A 52 -31.06 -18.76 -6.43
C PRO A 52 -31.43 -19.46 -5.10
N LYS A 53 -31.88 -20.71 -5.20
CA LYS A 53 -32.36 -21.48 -4.05
C LYS A 53 -31.19 -22.13 -3.29
N ILE A 54 -30.41 -21.30 -2.61
CA ILE A 54 -29.28 -21.69 -1.75
C ILE A 54 -29.88 -22.42 -0.52
N CYS A 55 -29.44 -23.64 -0.23
CA CYS A 55 -29.93 -24.41 0.89
C CYS A 55 -29.05 -24.21 2.13
N GLN A 56 -28.19 -25.16 2.41
CA GLN A 56 -27.40 -25.20 3.65
C GLN A 56 -25.93 -25.51 3.34
N HIS A 57 -25.08 -25.30 4.31
CA HIS A 57 -23.72 -25.81 4.30
C HIS A 57 -23.74 -27.36 4.34
N VAL A 58 -22.97 -27.99 3.46
CA VAL A 58 -22.72 -29.44 3.48
C VAL A 58 -21.35 -29.76 4.05
N THR A 59 -20.43 -28.80 3.98
CA THR A 59 -19.17 -28.72 4.75
C THR A 59 -18.95 -27.29 5.20
N ASN A 60 -17.89 -27.00 5.94
CA ASN A 60 -17.60 -25.62 6.39
C ASN A 60 -17.44 -24.62 5.24
N ASN A 61 -17.05 -25.08 4.05
CA ASN A 61 -16.74 -24.23 2.91
C ASN A 61 -17.68 -24.40 1.72
N ILE A 62 -18.50 -25.45 1.71
CA ILE A 62 -19.34 -25.81 0.57
C ILE A 62 -20.82 -25.70 0.95
N VAL A 63 -21.56 -24.98 0.11
CA VAL A 63 -23.02 -24.85 0.22
C VAL A 63 -23.73 -25.59 -0.91
N ASN A 64 -24.92 -26.13 -0.65
CA ASN A 64 -25.72 -26.80 -1.67
C ASN A 64 -26.89 -25.92 -2.15
N TYR A 65 -27.38 -26.21 -3.34
CA TYR A 65 -28.53 -25.56 -3.98
C TYR A 65 -29.63 -26.57 -4.26
N LYS A 66 -30.88 -26.16 -4.20
CA LYS A 66 -32.03 -27.02 -4.60
C LYS A 66 -31.94 -27.49 -6.05
N THR A 67 -31.15 -26.82 -6.88
CA THR A 67 -30.93 -27.14 -8.28
C THR A 67 -29.90 -28.27 -8.51
N GLY A 68 -29.41 -28.91 -7.46
CA GLY A 68 -28.41 -29.99 -7.54
C GLY A 68 -27.01 -29.48 -7.88
N HIS A 69 -26.64 -28.31 -7.34
CA HIS A 69 -25.30 -27.74 -7.45
C HIS A 69 -24.66 -27.59 -6.07
N LEU A 70 -23.36 -27.80 -6.00
CA LEU A 70 -22.52 -27.38 -4.89
C LEU A 70 -21.78 -26.10 -5.27
N ALA A 71 -21.62 -25.19 -4.31
CA ALA A 71 -20.86 -23.97 -4.51
C ALA A 71 -19.87 -23.74 -3.39
N PHE A 72 -18.72 -23.19 -3.75
CA PHE A 72 -17.74 -22.64 -2.83
C PHE A 72 -17.22 -21.30 -3.37
N VAL A 73 -16.72 -20.46 -2.46
CA VAL A 73 -16.30 -19.11 -2.79
C VAL A 73 -14.86 -18.88 -2.33
N ILE A 74 -14.02 -18.40 -3.25
CA ILE A 74 -12.65 -17.98 -2.98
C ILE A 74 -12.61 -16.45 -3.07
N ARG A 75 -12.27 -15.78 -1.96
CA ARG A 75 -11.94 -14.37 -1.92
C ARG A 75 -10.48 -14.19 -2.32
N MET A 76 -10.15 -13.12 -3.03
CA MET A 76 -8.79 -12.79 -3.43
C MET A 76 -8.53 -11.30 -3.23
N GLU A 77 -7.34 -10.98 -2.72
CA GLU A 77 -6.89 -9.58 -2.60
C GLU A 77 -6.43 -9.02 -3.96
N GLY A 78 -5.99 -9.89 -4.86
CA GLY A 78 -5.56 -9.53 -6.21
C GLY A 78 -4.07 -9.28 -6.33
N LEU A 79 -3.59 -9.30 -7.58
CA LEU A 79 -2.19 -9.09 -7.91
C LEU A 79 -1.89 -7.59 -8.04
N PRO A 80 -0.93 -7.03 -7.27
CA PRO A 80 -0.44 -5.68 -7.50
C PRO A 80 0.07 -5.53 -8.93
N PHE A 81 -0.42 -4.53 -9.66
CA PHE A 81 -0.10 -4.32 -11.07
C PHE A 81 0.67 -3.01 -11.32
N ASP A 82 0.66 -2.07 -10.37
CA ASP A 82 1.41 -0.83 -10.46
C ASP A 82 2.92 -1.14 -10.54
N GLY A 83 3.57 -0.60 -11.57
CA GLY A 83 5.00 -0.81 -11.78
C GLY A 83 5.42 -2.20 -12.28
N VAL A 84 4.49 -3.13 -12.49
CA VAL A 84 4.80 -4.49 -12.95
C VAL A 84 4.85 -4.54 -14.48
N ASP A 85 5.86 -5.25 -15.02
CA ASP A 85 6.01 -5.45 -16.46
C ASP A 85 4.84 -6.18 -17.10
N ASP A 86 4.44 -5.73 -18.29
CA ASP A 86 3.33 -6.32 -19.03
C ASP A 86 3.56 -7.80 -19.35
N LYS A 87 4.82 -8.24 -19.53
CA LYS A 87 5.16 -9.64 -19.75
C LYS A 87 4.80 -10.51 -18.55
N HIS A 88 5.07 -10.04 -17.33
CA HIS A 88 4.71 -10.77 -16.10
C HIS A 88 3.20 -10.89 -15.95
N LEU A 89 2.48 -9.80 -16.15
CA LEU A 89 1.01 -9.78 -16.07
C LEU A 89 0.36 -10.63 -17.17
N PHE A 90 0.95 -10.64 -18.37
CA PHE A 90 0.51 -11.54 -19.43
C PHE A 90 0.68 -13.01 -19.03
N THR A 91 1.78 -13.37 -18.39
CA THR A 91 2.01 -14.74 -17.90
C THR A 91 0.94 -15.14 -16.88
N GLN A 92 0.60 -14.27 -15.94
CA GLN A 92 -0.45 -14.52 -14.94
C GLN A 92 -1.83 -14.67 -15.60
N PHE A 93 -2.13 -13.79 -16.57
CA PHE A 93 -3.36 -13.89 -17.36
C PHE A 93 -3.48 -15.23 -18.08
N VAL A 94 -2.40 -15.70 -18.74
CA VAL A 94 -2.36 -16.99 -19.41
C VAL A 94 -2.59 -18.13 -18.42
N SER A 95 -1.99 -18.05 -17.23
CA SER A 95 -2.18 -19.06 -16.17
C SER A 95 -3.64 -19.13 -15.71
N LEU A 96 -4.29 -18.00 -15.48
CA LEU A 96 -5.72 -17.94 -15.10
C LEU A 96 -6.61 -18.49 -16.23
N ARG A 97 -6.35 -18.10 -17.48
CA ARG A 97 -7.08 -18.63 -18.65
C ARG A 97 -6.96 -20.13 -18.74
N ASN A 98 -5.75 -20.68 -18.62
CA ASN A 98 -5.49 -22.12 -18.73
C ASN A 98 -6.13 -22.90 -17.58
N LEU A 99 -6.13 -22.34 -16.36
CA LEU A 99 -6.82 -22.90 -15.20
C LEU A 99 -8.32 -23.07 -15.48
N LEU A 100 -8.98 -22.00 -15.95
CA LEU A 100 -10.40 -22.03 -16.28
C LEU A 100 -10.70 -23.01 -17.45
N ALA A 101 -9.84 -23.03 -18.47
CA ALA A 101 -10.00 -23.97 -19.58
C ALA A 101 -9.85 -25.43 -19.12
N GLY A 102 -8.87 -25.71 -18.26
CA GLY A 102 -8.66 -27.03 -17.67
C GLY A 102 -9.86 -27.52 -16.85
N MET A 103 -10.41 -26.66 -16.01
CA MET A 103 -11.64 -26.96 -15.25
C MET A 103 -12.81 -27.25 -16.18
N GLY A 104 -13.02 -26.41 -17.21
CA GLY A 104 -14.08 -26.59 -18.20
C GLY A 104 -13.93 -27.90 -19.01
N LYS A 105 -12.69 -28.28 -19.29
CA LYS A 105 -12.41 -29.56 -19.97
C LYS A 105 -12.75 -30.77 -19.08
N THR A 106 -12.49 -30.68 -17.79
CA THR A 106 -12.73 -31.80 -16.83
C THR A 106 -14.20 -31.91 -16.45
N LEU A 107 -14.87 -30.80 -16.14
CA LEU A 107 -16.23 -30.77 -15.59
C LEU A 107 -17.31 -30.53 -16.66
N GLY A 108 -16.92 -29.99 -17.81
CA GLY A 108 -17.84 -29.72 -18.93
C GLY A 108 -19.00 -28.79 -18.53
N ASN A 109 -20.20 -29.16 -19.00
CA ASN A 109 -21.43 -28.39 -18.75
C ASN A 109 -21.96 -28.46 -17.29
N ARG A 110 -21.31 -29.26 -16.44
CA ARG A 110 -21.60 -29.28 -14.99
C ARG A 110 -20.99 -28.11 -14.24
N LEU A 111 -20.06 -27.35 -14.88
CA LEU A 111 -19.32 -26.24 -14.31
C LEU A 111 -19.97 -24.91 -14.65
N ALA A 112 -20.09 -24.05 -13.64
CA ALA A 112 -20.34 -22.63 -13.83
C ALA A 112 -19.46 -21.81 -12.87
N VAL A 113 -18.97 -20.67 -13.31
CA VAL A 113 -18.15 -19.76 -12.49
C VAL A 113 -18.74 -18.37 -12.47
N TRP A 114 -18.65 -17.71 -11.31
CA TRP A 114 -18.98 -16.30 -11.12
C TRP A 114 -17.74 -15.57 -10.64
N GLY A 115 -17.32 -14.54 -11.37
CA GLY A 115 -16.27 -13.62 -10.95
C GLY A 115 -16.90 -12.29 -10.52
N THR A 116 -16.73 -11.91 -9.27
CA THR A 116 -17.28 -10.68 -8.71
C THR A 116 -16.16 -9.77 -8.25
N LEU A 117 -16.13 -8.55 -8.75
CA LEU A 117 -15.34 -7.45 -8.23
C LEU A 117 -16.27 -6.50 -7.46
N GLN A 118 -16.01 -6.35 -6.17
CA GLN A 118 -16.67 -5.36 -5.33
C GLN A 118 -15.69 -4.24 -4.99
N ARG A 119 -16.08 -3.00 -5.32
CA ARG A 119 -15.43 -1.82 -4.79
C ARG A 119 -16.29 -1.26 -3.68
N GLN A 120 -15.79 -1.38 -2.46
CA GLN A 120 -16.53 -1.11 -1.23
C GLN A 120 -15.88 0.04 -0.47
N LYS A 121 -16.70 0.86 0.20
CA LYS A 121 -16.20 1.91 1.07
C LYS A 121 -15.56 1.31 2.33
N ILE A 122 -14.37 1.79 2.68
CA ILE A 122 -13.69 1.44 3.93
C ILE A 122 -14.27 2.25 5.07
N VAL A 123 -14.60 1.59 6.18
CA VAL A 123 -14.85 2.25 7.46
C VAL A 123 -13.51 2.38 8.18
N PHE A 124 -13.04 3.61 8.36
CA PHE A 124 -11.78 3.87 9.05
C PHE A 124 -12.05 4.19 10.51
N ASP A 125 -11.72 3.25 11.39
CA ASP A 125 -12.00 3.29 12.83
C ASP A 125 -10.74 3.20 13.71
N ARG A 126 -9.55 3.43 13.11
CA ARG A 126 -8.27 3.27 13.81
C ARG A 126 -7.99 4.46 14.72
N GLU A 127 -7.60 4.15 15.95
CA GLU A 127 -7.11 5.10 16.95
C GLU A 127 -5.71 4.69 17.38
N TYR A 128 -4.81 5.66 17.48
CA TYR A 128 -3.44 5.44 17.94
C TYR A 128 -3.16 6.31 19.18
N LYS A 129 -2.37 5.77 20.10
CA LYS A 129 -1.95 6.48 21.31
C LYS A 129 -0.47 6.78 21.25
N PHE A 130 -0.13 8.03 21.42
CA PHE A 130 1.23 8.55 21.40
C PHE A 130 1.63 9.07 22.77
N ARG A 131 2.93 9.16 23.02
CA ARG A 131 3.48 9.61 24.31
C ARG A 131 3.62 11.12 24.39
N THR A 132 3.84 11.77 23.25
CA THR A 132 4.09 13.22 23.17
C THR A 132 2.89 13.96 22.61
N ALA A 133 2.66 15.18 23.11
CA ALA A 133 1.51 16.01 22.73
C ALA A 133 1.50 16.32 21.23
N PHE A 134 2.67 16.63 20.66
CA PHE A 134 2.79 16.90 19.23
C PHE A 134 2.35 15.71 18.38
N CYS A 135 2.92 14.51 18.64
CA CYS A 135 2.60 13.31 17.85
C CYS A 135 1.12 12.91 17.96
N GLN A 136 0.52 13.03 19.17
CA GLN A 136 -0.90 12.75 19.35
C GLN A 136 -1.77 13.71 18.53
N GLN A 137 -1.54 15.03 18.63
CA GLN A 137 -2.34 16.03 17.91
C GLN A 137 -2.17 15.92 16.40
N PHE A 138 -0.94 15.71 15.94
CA PHE A 138 -0.66 15.49 14.51
C PHE A 138 -1.40 14.24 13.98
N ALA A 139 -1.28 13.13 14.70
CA ALA A 139 -1.91 11.89 14.31
C ALA A 139 -3.45 11.98 14.34
N ASP A 140 -4.04 12.53 15.37
CA ASP A 140 -5.50 12.70 15.47
C ASP A 140 -6.05 13.53 14.31
N LYS A 141 -5.40 14.65 13.98
CA LYS A 141 -5.78 15.50 12.86
C LYS A 141 -5.57 14.80 11.51
N TYR A 142 -4.48 14.01 11.36
CA TYR A 142 -4.20 13.26 10.16
C TYR A 142 -5.18 12.12 9.94
N LEU A 143 -5.48 11.33 10.97
CA LEU A 143 -6.40 10.20 10.91
C LEU A 143 -7.85 10.65 10.68
N LYS A 144 -8.23 11.81 11.20
CA LYS A 144 -9.55 12.40 10.98
C LYS A 144 -9.88 12.56 9.49
N ARG A 145 -8.89 12.83 8.63
CA ARG A 145 -9.08 12.88 7.17
C ARG A 145 -9.55 11.57 6.58
N PHE A 146 -9.06 10.44 7.10
CA PHE A 146 -9.49 9.12 6.66
C PHE A 146 -10.90 8.77 7.13
N GLN A 147 -11.36 9.39 8.22
CA GLN A 147 -12.73 9.25 8.72
C GLN A 147 -13.71 10.12 7.93
N GLU A 148 -13.29 11.32 7.51
CA GLU A 148 -14.14 12.32 6.83
C GLU A 148 -14.24 12.07 5.31
N ALA A 149 -13.22 11.51 4.67
CA ALA A 149 -13.18 11.24 3.25
C ALA A 149 -13.56 9.79 2.91
N ASP A 150 -14.07 9.58 1.70
CA ASP A 150 -14.41 8.25 1.22
C ASP A 150 -13.18 7.57 0.62
N TYR A 151 -12.78 6.44 1.22
CA TYR A 151 -11.76 5.51 0.72
C TYR A 151 -12.39 4.18 0.40
N PHE A 152 -11.79 3.44 -0.53
CA PHE A 152 -12.36 2.22 -1.06
C PHE A 152 -11.34 1.08 -1.05
N GLU A 153 -11.84 -0.15 -0.91
CA GLU A 153 -11.12 -1.37 -1.18
C GLU A 153 -11.71 -2.10 -2.38
N ASN A 154 -10.89 -2.81 -3.14
CA ASN A 154 -11.33 -3.67 -4.22
C ASN A 154 -11.15 -5.12 -3.78
N VAL A 155 -12.22 -5.89 -3.79
CA VAL A 155 -12.23 -7.28 -3.34
C VAL A 155 -12.74 -8.15 -4.48
N PHE A 156 -12.05 -9.24 -4.75
CA PHE A 156 -12.42 -10.20 -5.80
C PHE A 156 -12.96 -11.48 -5.16
N HIS A 157 -14.05 -11.98 -5.72
CA HIS A 157 -14.60 -13.28 -5.32
C HIS A 157 -14.77 -14.15 -6.56
N LEU A 158 -14.25 -15.37 -6.51
CA LEU A 158 -14.52 -16.42 -7.48
C LEU A 158 -15.45 -17.45 -6.84
N THR A 159 -16.68 -17.53 -7.32
CA THR A 159 -17.60 -18.59 -6.94
C THR A 159 -17.62 -19.66 -8.01
N VAL A 160 -17.44 -20.90 -7.60
CA VAL A 160 -17.48 -22.07 -8.48
C VAL A 160 -18.72 -22.89 -8.12
N LEU A 161 -19.53 -23.21 -9.12
CA LEU A 161 -20.69 -24.09 -9.00
C LEU A 161 -20.46 -25.37 -9.79
N ILE A 162 -20.66 -26.50 -9.14
CA ILE A 162 -20.52 -27.84 -9.75
C ILE A 162 -21.82 -28.59 -9.59
N LYS A 163 -22.39 -29.03 -10.72
CA LYS A 163 -23.57 -29.90 -10.71
C LYS A 163 -23.19 -31.30 -10.29
N PHE A 164 -23.95 -31.89 -9.38
CA PHE A 164 -23.71 -33.25 -8.89
C PHE A 164 -24.93 -34.14 -9.11
N ASP A 165 -24.69 -35.44 -9.26
CA ASP A 165 -25.72 -36.45 -9.28
C ASP A 165 -25.88 -37.15 -7.93
N HIS A 166 -24.75 -37.36 -7.21
CA HIS A 166 -24.71 -37.90 -5.86
C HIS A 166 -23.95 -36.95 -4.93
N LEU A 167 -24.55 -36.57 -3.82
CA LEU A 167 -24.03 -35.53 -2.92
C LEU A 167 -22.61 -35.83 -2.40
N GLU A 168 -22.35 -37.03 -1.89
CA GLU A 168 -21.05 -37.40 -1.33
C GLU A 168 -19.93 -37.36 -2.38
N ALA A 169 -20.20 -37.88 -3.59
CA ALA A 169 -19.25 -37.81 -4.69
C ALA A 169 -19.01 -36.36 -5.15
N GLY A 170 -20.08 -35.55 -5.19
CA GLY A 170 -19.98 -34.14 -5.52
C GLY A 170 -19.17 -33.34 -4.51
N ILE A 171 -19.32 -33.61 -3.21
CA ILE A 171 -18.52 -32.95 -2.14
C ILE A 171 -17.03 -33.27 -2.37
N LYS A 172 -16.68 -34.54 -2.59
CA LYS A 172 -15.29 -34.94 -2.83
C LYS A 172 -14.71 -34.25 -4.07
N GLU A 173 -15.46 -34.21 -5.18
CA GLU A 173 -15.06 -33.51 -6.40
C GLU A 173 -14.86 -32.00 -6.15
N ALA A 174 -15.73 -31.37 -5.38
CA ALA A 174 -15.61 -29.95 -5.01
C ALA A 174 -14.38 -29.69 -4.14
N GLU A 175 -14.08 -30.55 -3.15
CA GLU A 175 -12.88 -30.47 -2.32
C GLU A 175 -11.60 -30.61 -3.14
N GLU A 176 -11.56 -31.52 -4.11
CA GLU A 176 -10.43 -31.67 -5.03
C GLU A 176 -10.23 -30.38 -5.87
N GLN A 177 -11.32 -29.78 -6.38
CA GLN A 177 -11.26 -28.52 -7.11
C GLN A 177 -10.80 -27.35 -6.24
N ILE A 178 -11.24 -27.28 -4.99
CA ILE A 178 -10.78 -26.27 -4.02
C ILE A 178 -9.25 -26.34 -3.87
N GLN A 179 -8.70 -27.53 -3.66
CA GLN A 179 -7.25 -27.70 -3.48
C GLN A 179 -6.47 -27.26 -4.73
N ILE A 180 -6.95 -27.60 -5.93
CA ILE A 180 -6.34 -27.19 -7.20
C ILE A 180 -6.37 -25.68 -7.34
N LEU A 181 -7.52 -25.05 -7.08
CA LEU A 181 -7.71 -23.63 -7.22
C LEU A 181 -6.89 -22.84 -6.20
N MET A 182 -6.86 -23.24 -4.93
CA MET A 182 -6.10 -22.55 -3.88
C MET A 182 -4.59 -22.51 -4.23
N ARG A 183 -4.05 -23.60 -4.82
CA ARG A 183 -2.65 -23.61 -5.28
C ARG A 183 -2.44 -22.76 -6.52
N ALA A 184 -3.33 -22.87 -7.52
CA ALA A 184 -3.18 -22.16 -8.79
C ALA A 184 -3.38 -20.65 -8.65
N LEU A 185 -4.21 -20.22 -7.70
CA LEU A 185 -4.52 -18.82 -7.40
C LEU A 185 -3.61 -18.21 -6.31
N GLU A 186 -2.61 -18.96 -5.83
CA GLU A 186 -1.68 -18.48 -4.78
C GLU A 186 -1.11 -17.07 -5.05
N PRO A 187 -0.73 -16.68 -6.29
CA PRO A 187 -0.25 -15.32 -6.57
C PRO A 187 -1.26 -14.21 -6.31
N TYR A 188 -2.56 -14.52 -6.26
CA TYR A 188 -3.64 -13.56 -6.06
C TYR A 188 -4.11 -13.47 -4.61
N ASP A 189 -3.39 -14.11 -3.69
CA ASP A 189 -3.73 -14.19 -2.27
C ASP A 189 -5.14 -14.75 -1.99
N PRO A 190 -5.38 -16.03 -2.29
CA PRO A 190 -6.69 -16.65 -2.15
C PRO A 190 -7.01 -16.99 -0.70
N TYR A 191 -8.26 -16.73 -0.30
CA TYR A 191 -8.86 -17.13 0.96
C TYR A 191 -10.19 -17.84 0.70
N LEU A 192 -10.31 -19.08 1.16
CA LEU A 192 -11.54 -19.86 1.02
C LEU A 192 -12.54 -19.46 2.09
N LEU A 193 -13.70 -18.92 1.69
CA LEU A 193 -14.75 -18.53 2.63
C LEU A 193 -15.27 -19.72 3.40
N THR A 194 -15.47 -19.56 4.72
CA THR A 194 -15.81 -20.63 5.64
C THR A 194 -16.96 -20.28 6.58
N ALA A 195 -17.55 -21.30 7.18
CA ALA A 195 -18.38 -21.15 8.36
C ALA A 195 -17.49 -21.17 9.62
N TYR A 196 -17.77 -20.29 10.57
CA TYR A 196 -17.00 -20.15 11.80
C TYR A 196 -17.90 -19.87 12.99
N GLN A 197 -17.40 -20.08 14.21
CA GLN A 197 -18.06 -19.71 15.45
C GLN A 197 -17.39 -18.47 16.04
N ASN A 198 -18.19 -17.51 16.48
CA ASN A 198 -17.68 -16.35 17.21
C ASN A 198 -17.40 -16.71 18.67
N GLU A 199 -16.86 -15.77 19.44
CA GLU A 199 -16.53 -15.91 20.87
C GLU A 199 -17.74 -16.32 21.75
N ASN A 200 -18.95 -16.00 21.31
CA ASN A 200 -20.20 -16.36 22.00
C ASN A 200 -20.77 -17.72 21.57
N GLY A 201 -20.07 -18.47 20.74
CA GLY A 201 -20.50 -19.78 20.26
C GLY A 201 -21.56 -19.74 19.17
N VAL A 202 -21.87 -18.56 18.62
CA VAL A 202 -22.82 -18.42 17.50
C VAL A 202 -22.10 -18.72 16.20
N ALA A 203 -22.65 -19.61 15.38
CA ALA A 203 -22.09 -19.96 14.08
C ALA A 203 -22.51 -18.96 12.99
N PHE A 204 -21.54 -18.45 12.24
CA PHE A 204 -21.71 -17.54 11.11
C PHE A 204 -21.15 -18.15 9.83
N SER A 205 -21.56 -17.62 8.67
CA SER A 205 -21.04 -18.04 7.38
C SER A 205 -20.54 -16.84 6.57
N GLU A 206 -19.25 -16.85 6.24
CA GLU A 206 -18.68 -15.85 5.32
C GLU A 206 -19.28 -15.98 3.90
N VAL A 207 -19.66 -17.21 3.46
CA VAL A 207 -20.33 -17.42 2.17
C VAL A 207 -21.70 -16.73 2.15
N TYR A 208 -22.50 -16.86 3.23
CA TYR A 208 -23.79 -16.19 3.31
C TYR A 208 -23.62 -14.67 3.44
N SER A 209 -22.62 -14.20 4.19
CA SER A 209 -22.30 -12.79 4.30
C SER A 209 -21.91 -12.18 2.94
N PHE A 210 -21.13 -12.90 2.12
CA PHE A 210 -20.83 -12.48 0.76
C PHE A 210 -22.09 -12.42 -0.11
N PHE A 211 -22.92 -13.47 -0.14
CA PHE A 211 -24.16 -13.45 -0.91
C PHE A 211 -25.13 -12.38 -0.40
N GLY A 212 -25.18 -12.18 0.92
CA GLY A 212 -25.96 -11.12 1.53
C GLY A 212 -25.51 -9.73 1.10
N SER A 213 -24.20 -9.50 0.96
CA SER A 213 -23.69 -8.21 0.49
C SER A 213 -24.17 -7.86 -0.93
N LEU A 214 -24.33 -8.87 -1.80
CA LEU A 214 -24.86 -8.68 -3.15
C LEU A 214 -26.37 -8.39 -3.17
N ILE A 215 -27.11 -8.91 -2.19
CA ILE A 215 -28.58 -8.79 -2.11
C ILE A 215 -28.97 -7.55 -1.29
N ASN A 216 -28.33 -7.35 -0.13
CA ASN A 216 -28.72 -6.35 0.85
C ASN A 216 -27.99 -5.01 0.64
N GLY A 217 -26.97 -4.97 -0.23
CA GLY A 217 -26.16 -3.77 -0.48
C GLY A 217 -25.29 -3.32 0.71
N THR A 218 -25.28 -4.10 1.80
CA THR A 218 -24.48 -3.88 3.01
C THR A 218 -23.73 -5.15 3.37
N ARG A 219 -22.56 -4.99 3.98
CA ARG A 219 -21.75 -6.12 4.47
C ARG A 219 -22.10 -6.37 5.93
N GLU A 220 -22.79 -7.46 6.18
CA GLU A 220 -23.20 -7.89 7.52
C GLU A 220 -22.83 -9.37 7.72
N GLU A 221 -22.46 -9.73 8.93
CA GLU A 221 -22.24 -11.12 9.29
C GLU A 221 -23.59 -11.85 9.38
N ILE A 222 -23.73 -12.92 8.61
CA ILE A 222 -24.98 -13.68 8.55
C ILE A 222 -24.81 -15.00 9.31
N PRO A 223 -25.62 -15.22 10.36
CA PRO A 223 -25.55 -16.46 11.13
C PRO A 223 -26.08 -17.66 10.32
N LEU A 224 -25.55 -18.83 10.64
CA LEU A 224 -26.08 -20.08 10.14
C LEU A 224 -27.49 -20.30 10.69
N SER A 225 -28.44 -20.64 9.80
CA SER A 225 -29.80 -20.94 10.14
C SER A 225 -30.10 -22.43 9.94
N VAL A 226 -31.07 -22.95 10.67
CA VAL A 226 -31.56 -24.33 10.49
C VAL A 226 -32.36 -24.50 9.20
N GLY A 227 -32.88 -23.37 8.64
CA GLY A 227 -33.63 -23.36 7.38
C GLY A 227 -32.78 -23.12 6.15
N ASP A 228 -33.43 -23.16 4.99
CA ASP A 228 -32.75 -22.84 3.71
C ASP A 228 -32.23 -21.39 3.71
N ALA A 229 -30.99 -21.20 3.32
CA ALA A 229 -30.27 -19.91 3.35
C ALA A 229 -30.93 -18.84 2.46
N TYR A 230 -31.54 -19.21 1.32
CA TYR A 230 -32.23 -18.26 0.47
C TYR A 230 -33.43 -17.55 1.15
N GLN A 231 -33.89 -18.06 2.29
CA GLN A 231 -34.97 -17.45 3.08
C GLN A 231 -34.44 -16.51 4.18
N THR A 232 -33.17 -16.68 4.58
CA THR A 232 -32.58 -15.97 5.72
C THR A 232 -31.54 -14.92 5.28
N ILE A 233 -30.85 -15.11 4.15
CA ILE A 233 -29.89 -14.17 3.61
C ILE A 233 -30.52 -12.83 3.22
N PRO A 234 -31.71 -12.76 2.52
CA PRO A 234 -32.31 -11.50 2.18
C PRO A 234 -32.83 -10.79 3.41
N GLY A 235 -32.25 -9.63 3.73
CA GLY A 235 -32.62 -8.81 4.87
C GLY A 235 -33.10 -7.42 4.47
N ALA A 236 -32.75 -6.92 3.29
CA ALA A 236 -33.14 -5.60 2.83
C ALA A 236 -34.53 -5.60 2.13
N ASN A 237 -35.19 -4.45 2.19
CA ASN A 237 -36.35 -4.16 1.35
C ASN A 237 -35.89 -3.48 0.08
N LEU A 238 -36.20 -4.06 -1.08
CA LEU A 238 -35.80 -3.56 -2.39
C LEU A 238 -36.99 -2.92 -3.11
N HIS A 239 -36.82 -1.69 -3.56
CA HIS A 239 -37.83 -0.95 -4.33
C HIS A 239 -37.26 -0.58 -5.70
N PHE A 240 -37.72 -1.28 -6.74
CA PHE A 240 -37.29 -1.00 -8.12
C PHE A 240 -38.15 0.10 -8.74
N GLY A 241 -37.50 1.18 -9.18
CA GLY A 241 -38.09 2.23 -10.02
C GLY A 241 -37.87 1.95 -11.51
N SER A 242 -37.89 3.01 -12.33
CA SER A 242 -37.73 2.88 -13.79
C SER A 242 -36.32 2.41 -14.18
N ASP A 243 -35.27 2.86 -13.46
CA ASP A 243 -33.87 2.62 -13.80
C ASP A 243 -32.94 2.62 -12.56
N LEU A 244 -33.54 2.70 -11.37
CA LEU A 244 -32.87 2.69 -10.08
C LEU A 244 -33.57 1.71 -9.13
N CYS A 245 -32.81 1.17 -8.20
CA CYS A 245 -33.31 0.40 -7.06
C CYS A 245 -32.95 1.13 -5.76
N GLU A 246 -33.94 1.33 -4.91
CA GLU A 246 -33.73 1.75 -3.53
C GLU A 246 -33.60 0.50 -2.64
N ILE A 247 -32.51 0.45 -1.87
CA ILE A 247 -32.16 -0.63 -0.94
C ILE A 247 -32.29 -0.08 0.47
N ARG A 248 -33.20 -0.63 1.26
CA ARG A 248 -33.38 -0.30 2.68
C ARG A 248 -32.93 -1.48 3.52
N ALA A 249 -31.72 -1.38 4.07
CA ALA A 249 -31.19 -2.43 4.94
C ALA A 249 -31.86 -2.48 6.30
N GLN A 250 -31.72 -3.60 7.01
CA GLN A 250 -32.35 -3.80 8.34
C GLN A 250 -31.79 -2.86 9.41
N ASN A 251 -30.50 -2.47 9.29
CA ASN A 251 -29.84 -1.53 10.18
C ASN A 251 -30.26 -0.06 9.97
N GLY A 252 -31.24 0.21 9.09
CA GLY A 252 -31.72 1.54 8.76
C GLY A 252 -30.91 2.25 7.65
N THR A 253 -29.85 1.66 7.17
CA THR A 253 -29.06 2.22 6.05
C THR A 253 -29.89 2.21 4.76
N ARG A 254 -29.84 3.33 4.01
CA ARG A 254 -30.53 3.52 2.75
C ARG A 254 -29.52 3.79 1.66
N LYS A 255 -29.55 3.00 0.58
CA LYS A 255 -28.70 3.14 -0.61
C LYS A 255 -29.57 3.13 -1.87
N PHE A 256 -29.05 3.74 -2.93
CA PHE A 256 -29.63 3.65 -4.27
C PHE A 256 -28.65 2.94 -5.19
N ALA A 257 -29.16 2.11 -6.09
CA ALA A 257 -28.38 1.35 -7.03
C ALA A 257 -28.85 1.60 -8.47
N GLN A 258 -27.92 1.85 -9.38
CA GLN A 258 -28.17 1.86 -10.83
C GLN A 258 -27.56 0.60 -11.44
N MET A 259 -28.34 -0.14 -12.22
CA MET A 259 -27.95 -1.41 -12.80
C MET A 259 -27.74 -1.31 -14.31
N PHE A 260 -26.77 -2.07 -14.80
CA PHE A 260 -26.42 -2.16 -16.20
C PHE A 260 -26.11 -3.59 -16.59
N ASP A 261 -26.64 -4.02 -17.76
CA ASP A 261 -26.29 -5.27 -18.40
C ASP A 261 -25.23 -5.03 -19.48
N LEU A 262 -24.22 -5.87 -19.54
CA LEU A 262 -23.23 -5.83 -20.58
C LEU A 262 -23.83 -6.29 -21.92
N LYS A 263 -23.74 -5.41 -22.92
CA LYS A 263 -24.21 -5.70 -24.27
C LYS A 263 -23.10 -6.29 -25.14
N ASP A 264 -21.93 -5.70 -25.06
CA ASP A 264 -20.78 -6.09 -25.87
C ASP A 264 -19.51 -5.47 -25.30
N PHE A 265 -18.36 -6.05 -25.65
CA PHE A 265 -17.05 -5.48 -25.32
C PHE A 265 -16.07 -5.73 -26.47
N GLY A 266 -15.07 -4.86 -26.57
CA GLY A 266 -14.08 -4.90 -27.64
C GLY A 266 -12.95 -5.92 -27.39
N VAL A 267 -11.73 -5.52 -27.69
CA VAL A 267 -10.55 -6.36 -27.64
C VAL A 267 -10.24 -6.82 -26.21
N SER A 268 -10.04 -8.13 -26.03
CA SER A 268 -9.64 -8.71 -24.75
C SER A 268 -8.12 -8.61 -24.57
N LYS A 269 -7.67 -7.71 -23.68
CA LYS A 269 -6.26 -7.55 -23.32
C LYS A 269 -6.10 -7.56 -21.80
N PRO A 270 -5.01 -8.12 -21.24
CA PRO A 270 -4.70 -7.95 -19.82
C PRO A 270 -4.69 -6.48 -19.43
N LYS A 271 -5.02 -6.16 -18.16
CA LYS A 271 -5.11 -4.80 -17.62
C LYS A 271 -6.19 -3.88 -18.20
N ILE A 272 -7.02 -4.34 -19.11
CA ILE A 272 -7.95 -3.45 -19.80
C ILE A 272 -8.92 -2.74 -18.84
N LEU A 273 -9.26 -3.36 -17.71
CA LEU A 273 -10.18 -2.82 -16.71
C LEU A 273 -9.52 -2.22 -15.46
N THR A 274 -8.20 -2.01 -15.43
CA THR A 274 -7.54 -1.46 -14.23
C THR A 274 -8.01 -0.03 -13.88
N SER A 275 -8.45 0.75 -14.87
CA SER A 275 -8.98 2.11 -14.64
C SER A 275 -10.26 2.14 -13.78
N ILE A 276 -11.05 1.06 -13.79
CA ILE A 276 -12.27 1.00 -12.96
C ILE A 276 -11.96 0.92 -11.46
N LEU A 277 -10.79 0.39 -11.10
CA LEU A 277 -10.34 0.27 -9.72
C LEU A 277 -10.05 1.64 -9.06
N ARG A 278 -10.10 2.73 -9.82
CA ARG A 278 -9.93 4.12 -9.35
C ARG A 278 -11.25 4.88 -9.22
N LEU A 279 -12.38 4.27 -9.58
CA LEU A 279 -13.67 4.95 -9.51
C LEU A 279 -13.97 5.44 -8.08
N PRO A 280 -14.34 6.71 -7.88
CA PRO A 280 -14.60 7.27 -6.56
C PRO A 280 -16.04 6.96 -6.10
N CYS A 281 -16.48 5.72 -6.25
CA CYS A 281 -17.80 5.26 -5.86
C CYS A 281 -17.81 3.75 -5.59
N GLU A 282 -18.79 3.31 -4.82
CA GLU A 282 -19.04 1.88 -4.62
C GLU A 282 -19.70 1.27 -5.86
N PHE A 283 -19.24 0.09 -6.24
CA PHE A 283 -19.88 -0.71 -7.28
C PHE A 283 -19.63 -2.20 -7.11
N THR A 284 -20.47 -3.00 -7.71
CA THR A 284 -20.29 -4.44 -7.90
C THR A 284 -20.30 -4.72 -9.40
N PHE A 285 -19.23 -5.32 -9.91
CA PHE A 285 -19.15 -5.85 -11.27
C PHE A 285 -19.09 -7.37 -11.19
N THR A 286 -20.15 -8.03 -11.61
CA THR A 286 -20.25 -9.49 -11.58
C THR A 286 -20.35 -10.03 -12.99
N GLN A 287 -19.61 -11.06 -13.27
CA GLN A 287 -19.65 -11.81 -14.50
C GLN A 287 -19.80 -13.30 -14.24
N SER A 288 -20.51 -13.99 -15.10
CA SER A 288 -20.70 -15.43 -15.03
C SER A 288 -20.36 -16.10 -16.33
N LEU A 289 -19.84 -17.31 -16.26
CA LEU A 289 -19.60 -18.21 -17.39
C LEU A 289 -20.16 -19.60 -17.05
N VAL A 290 -21.23 -19.98 -17.70
CA VAL A 290 -21.78 -21.33 -17.63
C VAL A 290 -21.24 -22.12 -18.79
N PHE A 291 -20.42 -23.11 -18.51
CA PHE A 291 -19.71 -23.86 -19.56
C PHE A 291 -20.63 -24.61 -20.48
N ILE A 292 -20.33 -24.57 -21.78
CA ILE A 292 -21.05 -25.31 -22.85
C ILE A 292 -20.22 -26.52 -23.22
N ASN A 293 -20.92 -27.64 -23.50
CA ASN A 293 -20.25 -28.84 -23.99
C ASN A 293 -19.45 -28.53 -25.28
N PRO A 294 -18.16 -28.90 -25.38
CA PRO A 294 -17.35 -28.62 -26.55
C PRO A 294 -17.95 -29.13 -27.86
N TYR A 295 -18.64 -30.28 -27.84
CA TYR A 295 -19.28 -30.85 -29.01
C TYR A 295 -20.44 -29.96 -29.51
N ASP A 296 -21.29 -29.49 -28.61
CA ASP A 296 -22.41 -28.59 -28.93
C ASP A 296 -21.90 -27.27 -29.52
N MET A 297 -20.86 -26.72 -28.89
CA MET A 297 -20.24 -25.48 -29.35
C MET A 297 -19.57 -25.58 -30.71
N GLN A 298 -18.94 -26.71 -31.03
CA GLN A 298 -18.41 -26.98 -32.37
C GLN A 298 -19.53 -26.97 -33.42
N GLY A 299 -20.69 -27.54 -33.06
CA GLY A 299 -21.89 -27.50 -33.91
C GLY A 299 -22.37 -26.08 -34.21
N GLU A 300 -22.44 -25.26 -33.19
CA GLU A 300 -22.86 -23.82 -33.33
C GLU A 300 -21.85 -23.01 -34.14
N ILE A 301 -20.53 -23.16 -33.88
CA ILE A 301 -19.49 -22.48 -34.68
C ILE A 301 -19.57 -22.87 -36.16
N ARG A 302 -19.73 -24.15 -36.45
CA ARG A 302 -19.88 -24.66 -37.83
C ARG A 302 -21.11 -24.05 -38.49
N LYS A 303 -22.25 -24.02 -37.80
CA LYS A 303 -23.47 -23.40 -38.29
C LYS A 303 -23.29 -21.91 -38.59
N GLN A 304 -22.60 -21.18 -37.69
CA GLN A 304 -22.30 -19.74 -37.89
C GLN A 304 -21.36 -19.53 -39.10
N LEU A 305 -20.32 -20.34 -39.25
CA LEU A 305 -19.41 -20.28 -40.39
C LEU A 305 -20.16 -20.55 -41.70
N ASN A 306 -21.05 -21.56 -41.76
CA ASN A 306 -21.87 -21.85 -42.91
C ASN A 306 -22.81 -20.68 -43.23
N ASN A 307 -23.41 -20.06 -42.26
CA ASN A 307 -24.27 -18.87 -42.44
C ASN A 307 -23.48 -17.70 -43.07
N LEU A 308 -22.29 -17.37 -42.51
CA LEU A 308 -21.42 -16.29 -43.03
C LEU A 308 -20.99 -16.60 -44.49
N THR A 309 -20.66 -17.84 -44.80
CA THR A 309 -20.30 -18.27 -46.17
C THR A 309 -21.49 -18.17 -47.12
N SER A 310 -22.67 -18.60 -46.68
CA SER A 310 -23.88 -18.61 -47.51
C SER A 310 -24.40 -17.22 -47.88
N VAL A 311 -24.20 -16.23 -46.97
CA VAL A 311 -24.61 -14.85 -47.20
C VAL A 311 -23.53 -14.04 -47.96
N ASN A 312 -22.41 -14.68 -48.30
CA ASN A 312 -21.25 -14.06 -48.96
C ASN A 312 -20.77 -12.79 -48.22
N ASP A 313 -20.78 -12.86 -46.89
CA ASP A 313 -20.36 -11.77 -46.01
C ASP A 313 -18.87 -11.50 -46.19
N LYS A 314 -18.53 -10.26 -46.53
CA LYS A 314 -17.14 -9.80 -46.71
C LYS A 314 -16.35 -9.71 -45.41
N ALA A 315 -16.90 -10.05 -44.26
CA ALA A 315 -16.23 -10.03 -42.94
C ALA A 315 -15.25 -11.20 -42.78
N THR A 316 -14.22 -11.25 -43.61
CA THR A 316 -13.18 -12.32 -43.59
C THR A 316 -12.52 -12.41 -42.20
N ALA A 317 -12.30 -11.33 -41.50
CA ALA A 317 -11.73 -11.29 -40.14
C ALA A 317 -12.59 -12.08 -39.12
N GLN A 318 -13.91 -11.98 -39.20
CA GLN A 318 -14.82 -12.72 -38.30
C GLN A 318 -14.82 -14.23 -38.60
N GLN A 319 -14.69 -14.63 -39.88
CA GLN A 319 -14.56 -16.03 -40.26
C GLN A 319 -13.24 -16.63 -39.77
N GLU A 320 -12.13 -15.88 -39.89
CA GLU A 320 -10.81 -16.30 -39.40
C GLU A 320 -10.81 -16.45 -37.86
N GLU A 321 -11.39 -15.50 -37.11
CA GLU A 321 -11.51 -15.59 -35.67
C GLU A 321 -12.32 -16.82 -35.22
N LEU A 322 -13.44 -17.12 -35.90
CA LEU A 322 -14.25 -18.31 -35.61
C LEU A 322 -13.51 -19.61 -35.91
N GLN A 323 -12.74 -19.67 -37.00
CA GLN A 323 -11.92 -20.83 -37.34
C GLN A 323 -10.78 -21.05 -36.36
N GLN A 324 -10.09 -19.97 -35.94
CA GLN A 324 -9.08 -20.04 -34.90
C GLN A 324 -9.68 -20.48 -33.56
N GLY A 325 -10.82 -19.89 -33.16
CA GLY A 325 -11.56 -20.30 -31.97
C GLY A 325 -11.96 -21.77 -31.98
N GLN A 326 -12.37 -22.29 -33.13
CA GLN A 326 -12.67 -23.71 -33.29
C GLN A 326 -11.42 -24.60 -33.12
N GLY A 327 -10.28 -24.21 -33.66
CA GLY A 327 -9.01 -24.92 -33.49
C GLY A 327 -8.58 -25.00 -32.03
N LEU A 328 -8.62 -23.86 -31.30
CA LEU A 328 -8.29 -23.79 -29.90
C LEU A 328 -9.28 -24.53 -28.98
N LEU A 329 -10.57 -24.62 -29.37
CA LEU A 329 -11.55 -25.43 -28.66
C LEU A 329 -11.26 -26.92 -28.80
N VAL A 330 -10.87 -27.35 -30.01
CA VAL A 330 -10.53 -28.77 -30.28
C VAL A 330 -9.25 -29.16 -29.53
N SER A 331 -8.25 -28.30 -29.47
CA SER A 331 -7.01 -28.55 -28.69
C SER A 331 -7.26 -28.51 -27.17
N GLY A 332 -8.37 -27.89 -26.73
CA GLY A 332 -8.71 -27.73 -25.32
C GLY A 332 -7.93 -26.57 -24.64
N GLU A 333 -7.36 -25.67 -25.43
CA GLU A 333 -6.67 -24.46 -24.93
C GLU A 333 -7.64 -23.37 -24.50
N LEU A 334 -8.88 -23.39 -25.01
CA LEU A 334 -9.97 -22.55 -24.54
C LEU A 334 -11.29 -23.32 -24.48
N MET A 335 -12.18 -22.82 -23.65
CA MET A 335 -13.56 -23.34 -23.54
C MET A 335 -14.53 -22.21 -23.77
N PHE A 336 -15.70 -22.54 -24.29
CA PHE A 336 -16.82 -21.62 -24.43
C PHE A 336 -17.83 -21.80 -23.28
N GLY A 337 -18.53 -20.73 -22.98
CA GLY A 337 -19.67 -20.75 -22.06
C GLY A 337 -20.63 -19.64 -22.37
N ASP A 338 -21.85 -19.78 -21.83
CA ASP A 338 -22.82 -18.73 -21.80
C ASP A 338 -22.38 -17.66 -20.80
N TYR A 339 -21.92 -16.51 -21.33
CA TYR A 339 -21.34 -15.41 -20.58
C TYR A 339 -22.37 -14.32 -20.34
N HIS A 340 -22.43 -13.82 -19.12
CA HIS A 340 -23.20 -12.67 -18.74
C HIS A 340 -22.39 -11.78 -17.79
N ALA A 341 -22.61 -10.46 -17.85
CA ALA A 341 -22.05 -9.54 -16.86
C ALA A 341 -23.00 -8.40 -16.51
N ALA A 342 -23.09 -8.11 -15.23
CA ALA A 342 -23.87 -7.02 -14.67
C ALA A 342 -22.97 -6.07 -13.87
N LEU A 343 -23.25 -4.79 -14.00
CA LEU A 343 -22.64 -3.72 -13.23
C LEU A 343 -23.70 -3.03 -12.38
N VAL A 344 -23.53 -3.02 -11.07
CA VAL A 344 -24.40 -2.32 -10.11
C VAL A 344 -23.59 -1.24 -9.43
N VAL A 345 -24.02 0.01 -9.56
CA VAL A 345 -23.31 1.19 -9.05
C VAL A 345 -24.16 1.86 -7.99
N TYR A 346 -23.56 2.15 -6.85
CA TYR A 346 -24.27 2.63 -5.68
C TYR A 346 -24.08 4.14 -5.43
N GLY A 347 -25.04 4.74 -4.73
CA GLY A 347 -25.01 6.12 -4.23
C GLY A 347 -25.85 6.26 -2.98
N LYS A 348 -25.63 7.31 -2.20
CA LYS A 348 -26.42 7.64 -1.00
C LYS A 348 -27.79 8.24 -1.38
N THR A 349 -27.87 8.88 -2.55
CA THR A 349 -29.11 9.42 -3.14
C THR A 349 -29.33 8.86 -4.54
N ALA A 350 -30.51 9.03 -5.08
CA ALA A 350 -30.86 8.61 -6.44
C ALA A 350 -30.01 9.34 -7.50
N GLU A 351 -29.79 10.65 -7.29
CA GLU A 351 -28.99 11.52 -8.17
C GLU A 351 -27.52 11.09 -8.13
N GLU A 352 -27.00 10.79 -6.96
CA GLU A 352 -25.63 10.30 -6.77
C GLU A 352 -25.43 8.96 -7.47
N ALA A 353 -26.36 8.01 -7.28
CA ALA A 353 -26.30 6.70 -7.95
C ALA A 353 -26.32 6.84 -9.48
N ALA A 354 -27.13 7.74 -10.02
CA ALA A 354 -27.21 8.01 -11.46
C ALA A 354 -25.91 8.66 -11.97
N ALA A 355 -25.37 9.64 -11.25
CA ALA A 355 -24.09 10.29 -11.61
C ALA A 355 -22.92 9.31 -11.54
N ASN A 356 -22.84 8.48 -10.50
CA ASN A 356 -21.84 7.43 -10.36
C ASN A 356 -21.97 6.38 -11.46
N GLY A 357 -23.20 5.99 -11.81
CA GLY A 357 -23.51 5.07 -12.89
C GLY A 357 -23.01 5.59 -14.24
N ALA A 358 -23.26 6.85 -14.56
CA ALA A 358 -22.79 7.48 -15.78
C ALA A 358 -21.24 7.52 -15.84
N ARG A 359 -20.60 7.85 -14.72
CA ARG A 359 -19.13 7.86 -14.61
C ARG A 359 -18.54 6.44 -14.79
N ALA A 360 -19.12 5.45 -14.14
CA ALA A 360 -18.69 4.06 -14.27
C ALA A 360 -18.85 3.58 -15.70
N TYR A 361 -20.01 3.79 -16.33
CA TYR A 361 -20.24 3.45 -17.73
C TYR A 361 -19.20 4.07 -18.67
N SER A 362 -18.95 5.37 -18.54
CA SER A 362 -17.94 6.07 -19.33
C SER A 362 -16.53 5.47 -19.14
N THR A 363 -16.17 5.12 -17.90
CA THR A 363 -14.87 4.51 -17.61
C THR A 363 -14.73 3.14 -18.26
N PHE A 364 -15.75 2.29 -18.18
CA PHE A 364 -15.76 0.98 -18.84
C PHE A 364 -15.70 1.08 -20.36
N LEU A 365 -16.45 2.03 -20.95
CA LEU A 365 -16.45 2.28 -22.39
C LEU A 365 -15.06 2.69 -22.88
N ASN A 366 -14.41 3.61 -22.16
CA ASN A 366 -13.08 4.12 -22.53
C ASN A 366 -11.97 3.08 -22.29
N ALA A 367 -12.12 2.20 -21.28
CA ALA A 367 -11.12 1.21 -20.95
C ALA A 367 -10.96 0.15 -22.05
N GLY A 368 -12.05 -0.41 -22.55
CA GLY A 368 -11.98 -1.52 -23.50
C GLY A 368 -13.18 -1.63 -24.43
N GLY A 369 -13.92 -0.53 -24.65
CA GLY A 369 -15.10 -0.55 -25.49
C GLY A 369 -16.27 -1.35 -24.90
N TYR A 370 -16.30 -1.48 -23.57
CA TYR A 370 -17.39 -2.18 -22.87
C TYR A 370 -18.67 -1.37 -22.99
N ARG A 371 -19.65 -1.94 -23.69
CA ARG A 371 -20.94 -1.30 -23.92
C ARG A 371 -21.97 -1.89 -22.99
N PHE A 372 -22.47 -1.08 -22.09
CA PHE A 372 -23.56 -1.46 -21.20
C PHE A 372 -24.90 -0.89 -21.66
N THR A 373 -25.98 -1.60 -21.34
CA THR A 373 -27.34 -1.09 -21.42
C THR A 373 -27.87 -0.89 -20.03
N LYS A 374 -28.38 0.32 -19.74
CA LYS A 374 -29.06 0.59 -18.48
C LYS A 374 -30.27 -0.35 -18.34
N ALA A 375 -30.37 -1.03 -17.20
CA ALA A 375 -31.46 -1.92 -16.90
C ALA A 375 -32.72 -1.10 -16.52
N GLY A 376 -33.79 -1.31 -17.25
CA GLY A 376 -35.12 -0.75 -16.96
C GLY A 376 -36.05 -1.86 -16.50
N LEU A 377 -36.85 -2.40 -17.39
CA LEU A 377 -37.76 -3.54 -17.09
C LEU A 377 -36.99 -4.78 -16.61
N SER A 378 -35.74 -4.94 -17.04
CA SER A 378 -34.86 -6.04 -16.57
C SER A 378 -34.19 -5.75 -15.22
N ALA A 379 -34.41 -4.61 -14.57
CA ALA A 379 -33.71 -4.20 -13.37
C ALA A 379 -33.71 -5.26 -12.26
N PRO A 380 -34.82 -5.91 -11.90
CA PRO A 380 -34.79 -7.00 -10.91
C PRO A 380 -33.91 -8.18 -11.35
N ALA A 381 -34.04 -8.64 -12.61
CA ALA A 381 -33.26 -9.76 -13.12
C ALA A 381 -31.76 -9.39 -13.15
N THR A 382 -31.39 -8.18 -13.61
CA THR A 382 -30.00 -7.68 -13.62
C THR A 382 -29.45 -7.59 -12.20
N PHE A 383 -30.21 -7.07 -11.25
CA PHE A 383 -29.79 -6.96 -9.85
C PHE A 383 -29.49 -8.31 -9.23
N PHE A 384 -30.41 -9.28 -9.39
CA PHE A 384 -30.23 -10.62 -8.82
C PHE A 384 -29.27 -11.50 -9.60
N SER A 385 -28.93 -11.18 -10.87
CA SER A 385 -27.92 -11.90 -11.63
C SER A 385 -26.52 -11.86 -11.01
N GLN A 386 -26.27 -10.89 -10.11
CA GLN A 386 -25.05 -10.82 -9.31
C GLN A 386 -24.88 -12.04 -8.40
N VAL A 387 -25.99 -12.62 -7.92
CA VAL A 387 -25.94 -13.73 -6.96
C VAL A 387 -25.56 -15.01 -7.70
N PRO A 388 -24.47 -15.69 -7.31
CA PRO A 388 -24.04 -16.92 -7.94
C PRO A 388 -25.15 -17.98 -7.99
N GLY A 389 -25.33 -18.63 -9.14
CA GLY A 389 -26.39 -19.59 -9.36
C GLY A 389 -27.72 -18.99 -9.82
N SER A 390 -27.79 -17.67 -10.06
CA SER A 390 -28.98 -17.03 -10.66
C SER A 390 -29.27 -17.62 -12.04
N LYS A 391 -30.55 -17.90 -12.29
CA LYS A 391 -31.04 -18.40 -13.59
C LYS A 391 -31.30 -17.30 -14.59
N GLU A 392 -31.81 -16.17 -14.10
CA GLU A 392 -32.14 -15.02 -14.92
C GLU A 392 -30.85 -14.20 -15.19
N LYS A 393 -30.41 -14.25 -16.44
CA LYS A 393 -29.22 -13.56 -16.92
C LYS A 393 -29.60 -12.76 -18.17
N PRO A 394 -30.08 -11.53 -18.02
CA PRO A 394 -30.42 -10.70 -19.17
C PRO A 394 -29.21 -10.54 -20.09
N ARG A 395 -29.43 -10.71 -21.39
CA ARG A 395 -28.39 -10.51 -22.43
C ARG A 395 -27.15 -11.42 -22.28
N SER A 396 -27.34 -12.68 -21.93
CA SER A 396 -26.25 -13.66 -22.02
C SER A 396 -25.88 -13.96 -23.49
N PHE A 397 -24.60 -14.27 -23.72
CA PHE A 397 -24.09 -14.60 -25.06
C PHE A 397 -22.84 -15.48 -24.97
N PRO A 398 -22.56 -16.32 -25.99
CA PRO A 398 -21.39 -17.18 -25.96
C PRO A 398 -20.07 -16.40 -25.96
N LYS A 399 -19.19 -16.69 -25.01
CA LYS A 399 -17.82 -16.16 -24.91
C LYS A 399 -16.87 -17.24 -24.40
N THR A 400 -15.59 -16.95 -24.45
CA THR A 400 -14.53 -17.87 -24.09
C THR A 400 -13.96 -17.65 -22.70
N THR A 401 -13.26 -18.65 -22.17
CA THR A 401 -12.45 -18.51 -20.95
C THR A 401 -11.41 -17.39 -21.04
N THR A 402 -10.93 -17.06 -22.24
CA THR A 402 -10.05 -15.90 -22.49
C THR A 402 -10.77 -14.59 -22.18
N ASN A 403 -12.02 -14.43 -22.65
CA ASN A 403 -12.80 -13.23 -22.37
C ASN A 403 -13.10 -13.09 -20.87
N PHE A 404 -13.50 -14.18 -20.21
CA PHE A 404 -13.72 -14.17 -18.76
C PHE A 404 -12.46 -13.80 -17.99
N ALA A 405 -11.32 -14.43 -18.29
CA ALA A 405 -10.04 -14.11 -17.63
C ALA A 405 -9.61 -12.66 -17.85
N THR A 406 -9.89 -12.07 -19.01
CA THR A 406 -9.61 -10.65 -19.30
C THR A 406 -10.46 -9.72 -18.45
N THR A 407 -11.75 -9.98 -18.37
CA THR A 407 -12.70 -9.13 -17.65
C THR A 407 -12.63 -9.30 -16.13
N PHE A 408 -12.24 -10.47 -15.65
CA PHE A 408 -12.03 -10.73 -14.23
C PHE A 408 -10.65 -10.28 -13.73
N GLY A 409 -9.61 -10.38 -14.55
CA GLY A 409 -8.26 -9.80 -14.40
C GLY A 409 -7.55 -10.00 -13.06
N ILE A 410 -8.22 -9.90 -11.94
CA ILE A 410 -7.76 -10.03 -10.55
C ILE A 410 -6.51 -9.16 -10.28
N HIS A 411 -6.48 -7.94 -10.85
CA HIS A 411 -5.44 -6.96 -10.59
C HIS A 411 -5.90 -5.97 -9.51
N ASN A 412 -5.01 -5.61 -8.60
CA ASN A 412 -5.33 -4.67 -7.53
C ASN A 412 -4.15 -3.72 -7.24
N TYR A 413 -4.40 -2.71 -6.44
CA TYR A 413 -3.35 -1.88 -5.85
C TYR A 413 -2.79 -2.55 -4.60
N SER A 414 -1.51 -2.32 -4.30
CA SER A 414 -0.92 -2.75 -3.05
C SER A 414 -1.56 -2.00 -1.87
N HIS A 415 -1.91 -2.73 -0.82
CA HIS A 415 -2.52 -2.15 0.40
C HIS A 415 -1.52 -2.03 1.55
N GLY A 416 -0.30 -2.57 1.41
CA GLY A 416 0.62 -2.73 2.54
C GLY A 416 0.09 -3.76 3.56
N LYS A 417 0.66 -3.77 4.76
CA LYS A 417 0.29 -4.73 5.83
C LYS A 417 -0.28 -4.00 7.04
N LYS A 418 -1.59 -4.18 7.26
CA LYS A 418 -2.32 -3.48 8.33
C LYS A 418 -1.93 -3.96 9.73
N GLN A 419 -1.74 -5.28 9.93
CA GLN A 419 -1.50 -5.92 11.23
C GLN A 419 -0.52 -7.09 11.10
N GLY A 420 0.09 -7.50 12.21
CA GLY A 420 1.08 -8.59 12.24
C GLY A 420 2.46 -8.13 11.75
N ASN A 421 2.80 -6.85 11.90
CA ASN A 421 4.09 -6.28 11.56
C ASN A 421 5.14 -6.58 12.66
N PRO A 422 6.44 -6.55 12.33
CA PRO A 422 7.49 -7.00 13.23
C PRO A 422 7.66 -6.19 14.52
N ILE A 423 7.35 -4.90 14.49
CA ILE A 423 7.63 -3.95 15.58
C ILE A 423 6.37 -3.39 16.23
N GLY A 424 6.53 -2.91 17.45
CA GLY A 424 5.47 -2.26 18.22
C GLY A 424 4.37 -3.24 18.64
N ASP A 425 3.12 -2.88 18.40
CA ASP A 425 1.93 -3.69 18.63
C ASP A 425 1.51 -4.51 17.38
N GLY A 426 2.37 -4.57 16.39
CA GLY A 426 2.10 -5.20 15.10
C GLY A 426 1.23 -4.39 14.13
N SER A 427 0.69 -3.27 14.54
CA SER A 427 -0.08 -2.39 13.64
C SER A 427 0.84 -1.67 12.64
N ALA A 428 0.29 -1.27 11.48
CA ALA A 428 1.01 -0.47 10.50
C ALA A 428 1.50 0.85 11.10
N ILE A 429 2.64 1.37 10.64
CA ILE A 429 3.19 2.64 11.13
C ILE A 429 2.21 3.76 10.89
N MET A 430 1.78 3.96 9.66
CA MET A 430 0.78 4.97 9.32
C MET A 430 -0.02 4.57 8.07
N PRO A 431 -1.30 4.97 7.97
CA PRO A 431 -2.04 4.89 6.73
C PRO A 431 -1.60 6.03 5.79
N LEU A 432 -1.38 5.71 4.52
CA LEU A 432 -1.13 6.67 3.46
C LEU A 432 -2.26 6.63 2.45
N GLN A 433 -2.59 7.77 1.88
CA GLN A 433 -3.51 7.86 0.75
C GLN A 433 -2.85 7.34 -0.52
N THR A 434 -3.64 6.81 -1.45
CA THR A 434 -3.16 6.47 -2.79
C THR A 434 -3.92 7.26 -3.86
N THR A 435 -3.37 7.32 -5.07
CA THR A 435 -4.00 7.97 -6.22
C THR A 435 -5.30 7.27 -6.65
N SER A 436 -5.50 6.03 -6.23
CA SER A 436 -6.72 5.23 -6.48
C SER A 436 -7.80 5.39 -5.41
N LYS A 437 -7.62 6.27 -4.43
CA LYS A 437 -8.47 6.40 -3.24
C LYS A 437 -8.58 5.12 -2.41
N THR A 438 -7.53 4.33 -2.39
CA THR A 438 -7.31 3.23 -1.44
C THR A 438 -6.40 3.69 -0.31
N ILE A 439 -6.30 2.91 0.75
CA ILE A 439 -5.37 3.15 1.86
C ILE A 439 -4.18 2.21 1.69
N TYR A 440 -2.98 2.76 1.82
CA TYR A 440 -1.74 2.00 1.88
C TYR A 440 -1.20 2.01 3.31
N ASP A 441 -1.11 0.84 3.93
CA ASP A 441 -0.62 0.64 5.29
C ASP A 441 0.90 0.52 5.29
N PHE A 442 1.56 1.67 5.51
CA PHE A 442 3.02 1.78 5.43
C PHE A 442 3.71 1.15 6.64
N ASN A 443 4.80 0.42 6.37
CA ASN A 443 5.73 -0.14 7.35
C ASN A 443 7.16 -0.02 6.82
N PHE A 444 8.14 0.26 7.69
CA PHE A 444 9.56 0.19 7.33
C PHE A 444 10.01 -1.26 7.11
N HIS A 445 9.52 -2.18 7.93
CA HIS A 445 9.87 -3.59 7.91
C HIS A 445 8.91 -4.34 6.98
N PHE A 446 9.38 -4.65 5.78
CA PHE A 446 8.59 -5.46 4.85
C PHE A 446 8.59 -6.92 5.30
N SER A 447 7.42 -7.44 5.64
CA SER A 447 7.21 -8.82 6.06
C SER A 447 6.13 -9.51 5.23
N ASN A 448 6.04 -10.83 5.32
CA ASN A 448 5.00 -11.58 4.62
C ASN A 448 3.61 -11.07 5.02
N LEU A 449 2.77 -10.75 4.03
CA LEU A 449 1.43 -10.20 4.28
C LEU A 449 0.50 -11.19 5.00
N LYS A 450 0.73 -12.50 4.82
CA LYS A 450 -0.12 -13.59 5.33
C LYS A 450 0.24 -14.08 6.73
N GLU A 451 1.43 -13.75 7.21
CA GLU A 451 1.97 -14.30 8.46
C GLU A 451 2.02 -13.20 9.52
N ASP A 452 1.75 -13.58 10.76
CA ASP A 452 2.01 -12.70 11.89
C ASP A 452 3.52 -12.72 12.17
N SER A 453 4.18 -11.60 11.90
CA SER A 453 5.63 -11.45 12.08
C SER A 453 5.98 -10.66 13.34
N LEU A 454 5.05 -10.48 14.27
CA LEU A 454 5.28 -9.71 15.50
C LEU A 454 6.47 -10.27 16.29
N GLY A 455 7.44 -9.40 16.57
CA GLY A 455 8.68 -9.76 17.29
C GLY A 455 9.76 -10.42 16.42
N GLU A 456 9.50 -10.69 15.13
CA GLU A 456 10.53 -11.20 14.22
C GLU A 456 11.58 -10.13 13.90
N LYS A 457 12.84 -10.57 13.83
CA LYS A 457 13.98 -9.68 13.52
C LYS A 457 14.12 -9.51 11.99
N ILE A 458 13.23 -8.73 11.39
CA ILE A 458 13.20 -8.42 9.96
C ILE A 458 13.92 -7.08 9.72
N ALA A 459 14.53 -6.91 8.53
CA ALA A 459 15.21 -5.67 8.18
C ALA A 459 14.20 -4.56 7.86
N GLY A 460 14.35 -3.41 8.52
CA GLY A 460 13.58 -2.19 8.28
C GLY A 460 14.38 -1.09 7.57
N HIS A 461 15.59 -1.40 7.07
CA HIS A 461 16.43 -0.40 6.40
C HIS A 461 15.70 0.19 5.19
N THR A 462 15.71 1.51 5.12
CA THR A 462 14.95 2.27 4.13
C THR A 462 15.86 3.24 3.40
N LEU A 463 15.71 3.32 2.08
CA LEU A 463 16.37 4.29 1.22
C LEU A 463 15.34 5.31 0.74
N ILE A 464 15.60 6.60 0.95
CA ILE A 464 14.72 7.71 0.50
C ILE A 464 15.50 8.57 -0.49
N LEU A 465 15.04 8.65 -1.72
CA LEU A 465 15.63 9.44 -2.79
C LEU A 465 14.61 10.46 -3.35
N GLY A 466 15.06 11.67 -3.61
CA GLY A 466 14.21 12.70 -4.21
C GLY A 466 14.90 14.05 -4.32
N ALA A 467 14.52 14.86 -5.29
CA ALA A 467 15.09 16.19 -5.51
C ALA A 467 14.89 17.12 -4.30
N THR A 468 15.67 18.20 -4.24
CA THR A 468 15.50 19.24 -3.22
C THR A 468 14.12 19.87 -3.30
N GLY A 469 13.50 20.13 -2.15
CA GLY A 469 12.18 20.77 -2.07
C GLY A 469 10.99 19.82 -2.29
N THR A 470 11.20 18.53 -2.56
CA THR A 470 10.12 17.55 -2.73
C THR A 470 9.45 17.10 -1.43
N GLY A 471 9.97 17.52 -0.28
CA GLY A 471 9.41 17.22 1.04
C GLY A 471 9.98 15.96 1.71
N LYS A 472 11.21 15.55 1.40
CA LYS A 472 11.90 14.41 2.04
C LYS A 472 11.87 14.50 3.56
N THR A 473 12.36 15.59 4.12
CA THR A 473 12.42 15.84 5.57
C THR A 473 11.02 15.79 6.19
N THR A 474 10.02 16.41 5.56
CA THR A 474 8.62 16.35 6.00
C THR A 474 8.08 14.93 6.02
N LEU A 475 8.35 14.14 4.96
CA LEU A 475 7.89 12.76 4.85
C LEU A 475 8.52 11.88 5.94
N GLN A 476 9.84 11.91 6.07
CA GLN A 476 10.55 11.10 7.08
C GLN A 476 10.14 11.49 8.51
N THR A 477 9.99 12.77 8.77
CA THR A 477 9.57 13.29 10.09
C THR A 477 8.14 12.86 10.41
N ALA A 478 7.21 12.94 9.45
CA ALA A 478 5.84 12.44 9.61
C ALA A 478 5.81 10.93 9.91
N MET A 479 6.59 10.13 9.17
CA MET A 479 6.72 8.70 9.43
C MET A 479 7.29 8.41 10.83
N MET A 480 8.28 9.18 11.26
CA MET A 480 8.86 9.05 12.61
C MET A 480 7.91 9.53 13.70
N ALA A 481 7.09 10.55 13.44
CA ALA A 481 6.05 10.99 14.37
C ALA A 481 5.01 9.88 14.63
N PHE A 482 4.64 9.11 13.59
CA PHE A 482 3.80 7.94 13.76
C PHE A 482 4.51 6.74 14.40
N THR A 483 5.83 6.61 14.21
CA THR A 483 6.64 5.55 14.85
C THR A 483 6.84 5.81 16.34
N GLU A 484 6.70 7.06 16.80
CA GLU A 484 6.91 7.48 18.19
C GLU A 484 6.09 6.64 19.20
N ARG A 485 4.88 6.21 18.82
CA ARG A 485 4.02 5.36 19.66
C ARG A 485 4.66 4.01 20.03
N PHE A 486 5.59 3.50 19.22
CA PHE A 486 6.38 2.29 19.49
C PHE A 486 7.61 2.57 20.37
N ASN A 487 7.78 3.83 20.77
CA ASN A 487 8.83 4.27 21.67
C ASN A 487 10.26 3.91 21.22
N PRO A 488 10.64 4.24 19.96
CA PRO A 488 11.98 3.96 19.48
C PRO A 488 13.00 4.87 20.15
N TYR A 489 14.20 4.34 20.34
CA TYR A 489 15.40 5.16 20.40
C TYR A 489 15.64 5.80 19.04
N MET A 490 16.16 7.02 19.00
CA MET A 490 16.43 7.72 17.75
C MET A 490 17.83 8.31 17.74
N PHE A 491 18.55 8.10 16.63
CA PHE A 491 19.83 8.71 16.35
C PHE A 491 19.79 9.36 14.96
N VAL A 492 19.95 10.69 14.90
CA VAL A 492 19.74 11.46 13.67
C VAL A 492 21.02 12.22 13.33
N MET A 493 21.54 12.00 12.13
CA MET A 493 22.54 12.84 11.45
C MET A 493 21.79 13.70 10.43
N ASP A 494 21.65 14.96 10.70
CA ASP A 494 20.76 15.91 10.02
C ASP A 494 21.58 16.98 9.28
N LEU A 495 20.93 17.68 8.36
CA LEU A 495 21.43 18.84 7.64
C LEU A 495 20.46 20.02 7.75
N ASP A 496 21.02 21.22 7.79
CA ASP A 496 20.28 22.49 7.85
C ASP A 496 19.25 22.54 8.99
N ARG A 497 19.50 21.76 10.05
CA ARG A 497 18.64 21.67 11.25
C ARG A 497 17.19 21.29 10.93
N GLY A 498 17.00 20.49 9.88
CA GLY A 498 15.70 20.15 9.34
C GLY A 498 14.81 19.38 10.30
N MET A 499 15.39 18.53 11.16
CA MET A 499 14.69 17.71 12.15
C MET A 499 14.78 18.27 13.60
N GLU A 500 15.44 19.38 13.86
CA GLU A 500 15.69 19.86 15.22
C GLU A 500 14.39 20.06 16.02
N ILE A 501 13.43 20.80 15.46
CA ILE A 501 12.19 21.12 16.15
C ILE A 501 11.42 19.84 16.50
N PHE A 502 11.39 18.89 15.56
CA PHE A 502 10.76 17.60 15.80
C PHE A 502 11.44 16.81 16.90
N ILE A 503 12.77 16.65 16.86
CA ILE A 503 13.52 15.89 17.88
C ILE A 503 13.29 16.49 19.27
N ARG A 504 13.32 17.82 19.39
CA ARG A 504 13.01 18.52 20.67
C ARG A 504 11.55 18.33 21.08
N ALA A 505 10.62 18.36 20.13
CA ALA A 505 9.19 18.19 20.41
C ALA A 505 8.83 16.78 20.92
N ILE A 506 9.64 15.79 20.57
CA ILE A 506 9.49 14.43 21.11
C ILE A 506 10.37 14.16 22.34
N GLY A 507 10.89 15.21 22.97
CA GLY A 507 11.68 15.10 24.21
C GLY A 507 13.13 14.66 23.99
N GLY A 508 13.66 14.80 22.78
CA GLY A 508 15.06 14.49 22.46
C GLY A 508 15.98 15.69 22.59
N SER A 509 17.28 15.39 22.58
CA SER A 509 18.36 16.39 22.58
C SER A 509 18.83 16.64 21.14
N TYR A 510 19.20 17.89 20.84
CA TYR A 510 19.70 18.26 19.52
C TYR A 510 20.91 19.20 19.61
N PHE A 511 21.95 18.90 18.81
CA PHE A 511 23.23 19.59 18.86
C PHE A 511 23.65 20.02 17.44
N ALA A 512 23.88 21.31 17.27
CA ALA A 512 24.45 21.83 16.02
C ALA A 512 25.99 21.89 16.16
N LEU A 513 26.70 21.22 15.26
CA LEU A 513 28.16 21.22 15.23
C LEU A 513 28.65 22.33 14.28
N GLU A 514 28.80 23.54 14.82
CA GLU A 514 29.17 24.73 14.03
C GLU A 514 30.68 24.87 13.89
N ALA A 515 31.15 25.24 12.71
CA ALA A 515 32.57 25.37 12.43
C ALA A 515 33.23 26.45 13.28
N GLY A 516 34.32 26.09 13.99
CA GLY A 516 35.07 26.98 14.85
C GLY A 516 34.48 27.18 16.26
N VAL A 517 33.34 26.59 16.55
CA VAL A 517 32.73 26.55 17.88
C VAL A 517 33.06 25.22 18.56
N PRO A 518 33.52 25.19 19.83
CA PRO A 518 33.76 23.93 20.53
C PRO A 518 32.54 23.02 20.52
N THR A 519 32.69 21.81 19.93
CA THR A 519 31.59 20.87 19.77
C THR A 519 31.16 20.21 21.08
N GLY A 520 32.03 20.14 22.06
CA GLY A 520 31.85 19.32 23.28
C GLY A 520 32.15 17.83 23.06
N LEU A 521 32.69 17.43 21.89
CA LEU A 521 33.11 16.06 21.61
C LEU A 521 34.54 15.84 22.16
N ASN A 522 34.66 14.88 23.07
CA ASN A 522 35.97 14.41 23.55
C ASN A 522 35.99 12.88 23.56
N PRO A 523 36.51 12.25 22.48
CA PRO A 523 36.49 10.81 22.31
C PRO A 523 37.36 10.06 23.35
N PHE A 524 38.35 10.71 24.00
CA PHE A 524 39.22 10.07 25.00
C PHE A 524 38.55 9.91 26.35
N GLN A 525 37.44 10.56 26.57
CA GLN A 525 36.62 10.41 27.79
C GLN A 525 35.54 9.32 27.64
N LEU A 526 35.57 8.54 26.56
CA LEU A 526 34.77 7.32 26.46
C LEU A 526 35.25 6.28 27.52
N PRO A 527 34.36 5.37 27.98
CA PRO A 527 34.70 4.28 28.87
C PRO A 527 35.88 3.45 28.35
N ASP A 528 36.79 3.01 29.25
CA ASP A 528 37.92 2.16 28.87
C ASP A 528 37.44 0.73 28.55
N THR A 529 37.20 0.48 27.29
CA THR A 529 36.82 -0.83 26.75
C THR A 529 37.69 -1.18 25.54
N PRO A 530 37.91 -2.47 25.26
CA PRO A 530 38.66 -2.86 24.06
C PRO A 530 38.09 -2.25 22.76
N SER A 531 36.76 -2.17 22.64
CA SER A 531 36.08 -1.59 21.48
C SER A 531 36.35 -0.08 21.35
N ASN A 532 36.34 0.68 22.45
CA ASN A 532 36.62 2.10 22.43
C ASN A 532 38.10 2.38 22.15
N ARG A 533 39.02 1.55 22.66
CA ARG A 533 40.43 1.68 22.34
C ARG A 533 40.69 1.46 20.84
N GLU A 534 40.15 0.40 20.27
CA GLU A 534 40.28 0.10 18.84
C GLU A 534 39.71 1.22 17.96
N PHE A 535 38.55 1.74 18.35
CA PHE A 535 37.97 2.91 17.69
C PHE A 535 38.89 4.13 17.77
N LEU A 536 39.50 4.42 18.94
CA LEU A 536 40.39 5.56 19.11
C LEU A 536 41.70 5.42 18.31
N TYR A 537 42.27 4.21 18.17
CA TYR A 537 43.42 3.98 17.29
C TYR A 537 43.04 4.39 15.85
N SER A 538 41.89 3.98 15.37
CA SER A 538 41.41 4.32 14.04
C SER A 538 41.10 5.83 13.91
N LEU A 539 40.46 6.45 14.90
CA LEU A 539 40.09 7.88 14.88
C LEU A 539 41.34 8.78 14.85
N VAL A 540 42.31 8.51 15.74
CA VAL A 540 43.56 9.26 15.77
C VAL A 540 44.34 9.03 14.50
N GLY A 541 44.28 7.81 13.97
CA GLY A 541 44.84 7.47 12.67
C GLY A 541 44.28 8.31 11.53
N MET A 542 42.96 8.50 11.47
CA MET A 542 42.34 9.38 10.47
C MET A 542 42.77 10.85 10.64
N CYS A 543 42.93 11.33 11.87
CA CYS A 543 43.41 12.68 12.15
C CYS A 543 44.90 12.87 11.81
N GLY A 544 45.70 11.82 11.91
CA GLY A 544 47.12 11.81 11.68
C GLY A 544 47.59 11.31 10.31
N ALA A 545 46.66 10.92 9.42
CA ALA A 545 47.00 10.42 8.09
C ALA A 545 47.70 11.47 7.20
N ASP A 546 48.54 11.01 6.29
CA ASP A 546 49.19 11.85 5.29
C ASP A 546 48.24 12.33 4.18
N GLU A 547 48.76 13.04 3.20
CA GLU A 547 47.95 13.55 2.06
C GLU A 547 47.33 12.43 1.21
N ASN A 548 47.84 11.22 1.29
CA ASN A 548 47.29 10.03 0.63
C ASN A 548 46.36 9.20 1.51
N GLY A 549 46.04 9.69 2.70
CA GLY A 549 45.19 8.98 3.70
C GLY A 549 45.90 7.79 4.37
N LYS A 550 47.25 7.74 4.40
CA LYS A 550 48.02 6.60 4.90
C LYS A 550 48.87 6.93 6.13
N LEU A 551 49.15 5.91 6.90
CA LEU A 551 50.05 5.90 8.02
C LEU A 551 51.18 4.88 7.76
N THR A 552 52.36 5.09 8.32
CA THR A 552 53.43 4.08 8.37
C THR A 552 53.19 3.14 9.56
N ALA A 553 53.68 1.92 9.49
CA ALA A 553 53.58 0.97 10.59
C ALA A 553 54.23 1.45 11.90
N THR A 554 55.18 2.39 11.84
CA THR A 554 55.75 3.05 13.02
C THR A 554 54.78 4.03 13.62
N GLU A 555 54.16 4.89 12.79
CA GLU A 555 53.14 5.84 13.25
C GLU A 555 51.92 5.16 13.86
N GLU A 556 51.46 4.05 13.30
CA GLU A 556 50.40 3.23 13.89
C GLU A 556 50.73 2.76 15.32
N LYS A 557 51.96 2.28 15.55
CA LYS A 557 52.44 1.88 16.87
C LYS A 557 52.54 3.08 17.83
N GLU A 558 52.98 4.22 17.33
CA GLU A 558 53.06 5.45 18.13
C GLU A 558 51.66 5.90 18.56
N ILE A 559 50.67 5.83 17.66
CA ILE A 559 49.28 6.15 17.96
C ILE A 559 48.73 5.19 19.02
N GLN A 560 48.95 3.85 18.87
CA GLN A 560 48.47 2.88 19.85
C GLN A 560 49.05 3.15 21.22
N ALA A 561 50.38 3.37 21.31
CA ALA A 561 51.05 3.68 22.59
C ALA A 561 50.56 4.98 23.22
N ALA A 562 50.31 6.02 22.40
CA ALA A 562 49.80 7.30 22.88
C ALA A 562 48.37 7.18 23.42
N VAL A 563 47.46 6.48 22.72
CA VAL A 563 46.08 6.23 23.17
C VAL A 563 46.05 5.38 24.43
N ASP A 564 46.91 4.32 24.54
CA ASP A 564 46.99 3.52 25.75
C ASP A 564 47.47 4.33 26.96
N THR A 565 48.44 5.25 26.70
CA THR A 565 48.91 6.17 27.73
C THR A 565 47.78 7.09 28.23
N MET A 566 46.87 7.54 27.33
CA MET A 566 45.75 8.39 27.70
C MET A 566 44.84 7.72 28.72
N PHE A 567 44.59 6.40 28.60
CA PHE A 567 43.76 5.67 29.58
C PHE A 567 44.43 5.49 30.93
N SER A 568 45.74 5.65 31.03
CA SER A 568 46.47 5.67 32.27
C SER A 568 46.45 7.03 33.01
N MET A 569 45.93 8.07 32.34
CA MET A 569 45.79 9.43 32.90
C MET A 569 44.43 9.56 33.61
N ASP A 570 44.37 10.55 34.53
CA ASP A 570 43.09 10.94 35.14
C ASP A 570 42.08 11.38 34.07
N TYR A 571 40.83 11.01 34.29
CA TYR A 571 39.73 11.25 33.33
C TYR A 571 39.65 12.69 32.80
N GLU A 572 39.84 13.67 33.71
CA GLU A 572 39.74 15.11 33.38
C GLU A 572 40.87 15.61 32.47
N HIS A 573 41.98 14.86 32.38
CA HIS A 573 43.11 15.22 31.53
C HIS A 573 43.13 14.48 30.17
N ARG A 574 42.17 13.63 29.89
CA ARG A 574 42.12 12.86 28.61
C ARG A 574 41.57 13.76 27.51
N ARG A 575 42.49 14.22 26.63
CA ARG A 575 42.11 15.01 25.43
C ARG A 575 43.24 14.99 24.38
N PHE A 576 42.96 15.42 23.14
CA PHE A 576 43.93 15.43 22.04
C PHE A 576 45.24 16.18 22.37
N SER A 577 45.14 17.33 23.01
CA SER A 577 46.32 18.11 23.42
C SER A 577 47.26 17.33 24.35
N HIS A 578 46.76 16.48 25.21
CA HIS A 578 47.60 15.61 26.05
C HIS A 578 48.10 14.38 25.30
N LEU A 579 47.33 13.79 24.40
CA LEU A 579 47.81 12.69 23.53
C LEU A 579 49.02 13.11 22.71
N LEU A 580 49.00 14.34 22.18
CA LEU A 580 50.11 14.87 21.39
C LEU A 580 51.47 14.88 22.16
N GLN A 581 51.46 15.00 23.48
CA GLN A 581 52.67 14.96 24.32
C GLN A 581 53.32 13.59 24.32
N SER A 582 52.59 12.52 24.05
CA SER A 582 53.10 11.13 23.96
C SER A 582 53.59 10.78 22.56
N ILE A 583 53.41 11.65 21.57
CA ILE A 583 53.93 11.43 20.19
C ILE A 583 55.35 12.00 20.05
N PRO A 584 56.32 11.23 19.56
CA PRO A 584 57.71 11.65 19.43
C PRO A 584 57.90 12.91 18.54
N VAL A 585 58.83 13.76 18.91
CA VAL A 585 59.20 14.92 18.13
C VAL A 585 60.22 14.48 17.05
N VAL A 586 59.83 14.53 15.81
CA VAL A 586 60.68 14.22 14.65
C VAL A 586 60.88 15.48 13.85
N PRO A 587 62.14 15.80 13.36
CA PRO A 587 62.40 17.00 12.58
C PRO A 587 61.97 16.86 11.11
N ASP A 588 60.69 16.52 10.89
CA ASP A 588 60.04 16.41 9.59
C ASP A 588 58.79 17.26 9.60
N PRO A 589 58.64 18.22 8.65
CA PRO A 589 57.45 19.06 8.54
C PRO A 589 56.16 18.28 8.35
N ASN A 590 56.23 17.07 7.82
CA ASN A 590 55.09 16.16 7.61
C ASN A 590 54.99 15.03 8.66
N SER A 591 55.69 15.15 9.79
CA SER A 591 55.66 14.15 10.86
C SER A 591 54.24 13.97 11.42
N LEU A 592 53.96 12.79 11.98
CA LEU A 592 52.70 12.47 12.65
C LEU A 592 52.32 13.54 13.68
N ARG A 593 53.31 13.99 14.49
CA ARG A 593 53.09 15.04 15.46
C ARG A 593 52.59 16.35 14.86
N MET A 594 53.17 16.78 13.73
CA MET A 594 52.76 18.01 13.04
C MET A 594 51.35 17.89 12.45
N ARG A 595 50.98 16.69 11.94
CA ARG A 595 49.62 16.46 11.43
C ARG A 595 48.60 16.45 12.54
N LEU A 596 48.89 15.80 13.69
CA LEU A 596 48.02 15.79 14.87
C LEU A 596 47.92 17.14 15.60
N ALA A 597 48.99 17.98 15.56
CA ALA A 597 49.02 19.33 16.14
C ALA A 597 47.85 20.20 15.61
N ARG A 598 47.38 19.97 14.38
CA ARG A 598 46.23 20.67 13.78
C ARG A 598 44.91 20.46 14.53
N TRP A 599 44.84 19.40 15.35
CA TRP A 599 43.66 18.99 16.14
C TRP A 599 43.79 19.37 17.61
N CYS A 600 44.89 19.99 18.04
CA CYS A 600 45.22 20.24 19.45
C CYS A 600 45.10 21.74 19.78
N GLU A 601 44.35 22.06 20.82
CA GLU A 601 44.20 23.45 21.32
C GLU A 601 45.55 23.98 21.82
N SER A 602 46.34 23.14 22.46
CA SER A 602 47.69 23.50 22.97
C SER A 602 48.64 24.04 21.92
N GLU A 603 48.43 23.66 20.67
CA GLU A 603 49.23 24.10 19.53
C GLU A 603 48.52 25.14 18.65
N GLY A 604 47.36 25.63 19.10
CA GLY A 604 46.52 26.57 18.31
C GLY A 604 45.96 25.90 17.06
N GLY A 605 45.71 24.62 17.10
CA GLY A 605 45.27 23.78 15.96
C GLY A 605 43.95 24.25 15.37
N ARG A 606 43.91 24.35 14.02
CA ARG A 606 42.75 24.86 13.28
C ARG A 606 41.47 24.04 13.52
N PHE A 607 41.64 22.73 13.83
CA PHE A 607 40.53 21.78 14.01
C PHE A 607 40.32 21.35 15.47
N ALA A 608 40.99 22.00 16.42
CA ALA A 608 40.90 21.66 17.86
C ALA A 608 39.47 21.67 18.37
N TRP A 609 38.67 22.65 17.91
CA TRP A 609 37.26 22.79 18.28
C TRP A 609 36.42 21.53 18.04
N CYS A 610 36.82 20.65 17.08
CA CYS A 610 36.06 19.45 16.75
C CYS A 610 36.11 18.39 17.86
N LEU A 611 37.31 17.98 18.30
CA LEU A 611 37.52 16.78 19.10
C LEU A 611 38.40 16.99 20.34
N ASP A 612 39.01 18.20 20.54
CA ASP A 612 39.88 18.51 21.67
C ASP A 612 39.20 19.32 22.74
N ASN A 613 37.96 18.94 23.09
CA ASN A 613 37.20 19.63 24.13
C ASN A 613 37.58 19.15 25.54
N PRO A 614 37.53 20.04 26.57
CA PRO A 614 37.92 19.68 27.92
C PRO A 614 37.02 18.61 28.56
N THR A 615 35.74 18.60 28.19
CA THR A 615 34.75 17.66 28.71
C THR A 615 33.93 17.07 27.56
N ASN A 616 33.70 15.76 27.62
CA ASN A 616 32.77 15.12 26.71
C ASN A 616 31.34 15.36 27.18
N LEU A 617 30.56 16.07 26.35
CA LEU A 617 29.15 16.36 26.63
C LEU A 617 28.22 15.27 26.13
N PHE A 618 28.77 14.22 25.50
CA PHE A 618 27.99 13.22 24.81
C PHE A 618 28.18 11.83 25.45
N ASP A 619 27.27 11.50 26.37
CA ASP A 619 27.13 10.15 26.89
C ASP A 619 26.05 9.42 26.12
N ALA A 620 26.47 8.57 25.18
CA ALA A 620 25.55 7.82 24.32
C ALA A 620 24.63 6.86 25.12
N GLU A 621 25.01 6.50 26.34
CA GLU A 621 24.17 5.66 27.20
C GLU A 621 23.02 6.44 27.86
N GLN A 622 23.11 7.75 27.96
CA GLN A 622 22.06 8.59 28.54
C GLN A 622 21.03 9.07 27.52
N PHE A 623 21.41 9.12 26.24
CA PHE A 623 20.50 9.57 25.21
C PHE A 623 19.43 8.52 24.89
N TYR A 624 18.22 9.02 24.75
CA TYR A 624 17.07 8.26 24.25
C TYR A 624 16.76 8.63 22.80
N ARG A 625 16.72 9.92 22.50
CA ARG A 625 16.53 10.51 21.19
C ARG A 625 17.51 11.65 21.03
N VAL A 626 18.36 11.56 20.00
CA VAL A 626 19.41 12.55 19.77
C VAL A 626 19.54 12.88 18.29
N GLY A 627 19.72 14.16 17.98
CA GLY A 627 20.02 14.65 16.64
C GLY A 627 21.27 15.51 16.62
N PHE A 628 22.00 15.44 15.53
CA PHE A 628 23.19 16.26 15.26
C PHE A 628 23.05 16.94 13.91
N ASP A 629 23.15 18.26 13.88
CA ASP A 629 23.34 19.00 12.65
C ASP A 629 24.81 18.94 12.22
N LEU A 630 25.05 18.45 11.04
CA LEU A 630 26.36 18.25 10.45
C LEU A 630 26.64 19.17 9.26
N THR A 631 25.83 20.21 9.05
CA THR A 631 25.92 21.12 7.88
C THR A 631 27.31 21.71 7.72
N ASP A 632 27.93 22.14 8.80
CA ASP A 632 29.29 22.72 8.76
C ASP A 632 30.40 21.67 8.70
N ILE A 633 30.07 20.41 8.95
CA ILE A 633 31.01 19.29 8.91
C ILE A 633 31.04 18.61 7.55
N LEU A 634 29.88 18.41 6.91
CA LEU A 634 29.76 17.71 5.64
C LEU A 634 30.11 18.62 4.46
N LYS A 635 31.41 18.77 4.23
CA LYS A 635 31.97 19.58 3.12
C LYS A 635 32.97 18.74 2.34
N ASP A 636 33.05 19.01 1.04
CA ASP A 636 34.03 18.33 0.17
C ASP A 636 35.48 18.68 0.59
N ASP A 637 36.33 17.66 0.63
CA ASP A 637 37.77 17.77 1.00
C ASP A 637 38.03 18.46 2.33
N TYR A 638 37.07 18.40 3.25
CA TYR A 638 37.18 19.02 4.57
C TYR A 638 37.73 18.01 5.60
N PRO A 639 38.88 18.25 6.20
CA PRO A 639 39.55 17.29 7.08
C PRO A 639 38.73 16.80 8.28
N PRO A 640 37.87 17.63 8.92
CA PRO A 640 37.01 17.17 10.01
C PRO A 640 35.90 16.18 9.62
N THR A 641 35.51 16.10 8.35
CA THR A 641 34.35 15.31 7.91
C THR A 641 34.48 13.83 8.32
N ALA A 642 35.55 13.16 7.93
CA ALA A 642 35.73 11.72 8.20
C ALA A 642 35.87 11.40 9.70
N PRO A 643 36.73 12.10 10.49
CA PRO A 643 36.84 11.80 11.91
C PRO A 643 35.58 12.08 12.73
N VAL A 644 34.86 13.19 12.42
CA VAL A 644 33.59 13.48 13.12
C VAL A 644 32.53 12.46 12.78
N LEU A 645 32.37 12.11 11.51
CA LEU A 645 31.42 11.05 11.11
C LEU A 645 31.77 9.70 11.75
N ALA A 646 33.05 9.32 11.79
CA ALA A 646 33.48 8.10 12.48
C ALA A 646 33.07 8.10 13.95
N TYR A 647 33.21 9.25 14.63
CA TYR A 647 32.78 9.36 16.01
C TYR A 647 31.25 9.32 16.16
N MET A 648 30.50 9.95 15.27
CA MET A 648 29.03 9.85 15.26
C MET A 648 28.55 8.40 15.09
N PHE A 649 29.14 7.65 14.14
CA PHE A 649 28.82 6.24 13.98
C PHE A 649 29.21 5.40 15.21
N HIS A 650 30.30 5.74 15.87
CA HIS A 650 30.71 5.04 17.10
C HIS A 650 29.75 5.32 18.24
N LEU A 651 29.34 6.58 18.49
CA LEU A 651 28.31 6.92 19.48
C LEU A 651 26.98 6.20 19.19
N ARG A 652 26.58 6.18 17.92
CA ARG A 652 25.40 5.43 17.49
C ARG A 652 25.50 3.93 17.80
N ASN A 653 26.68 3.34 17.62
CA ASN A 653 26.90 1.92 17.93
C ASN A 653 26.87 1.63 19.44
N ILE A 654 27.40 2.52 20.27
CA ILE A 654 27.28 2.42 21.74
C ILE A 654 25.79 2.46 22.13
N MET A 655 25.03 3.37 21.54
CA MET A 655 23.57 3.46 21.76
C MET A 655 22.86 2.16 21.31
N MET A 656 23.25 1.59 20.16
CA MET A 656 22.71 0.30 19.68
C MET A 656 23.03 -0.86 20.63
N ASP A 657 24.22 -0.89 21.24
CA ASP A 657 24.60 -1.90 22.22
C ASP A 657 23.73 -1.84 23.48
N LYS A 658 23.37 -0.63 23.93
CA LYS A 658 22.40 -0.42 25.02
C LYS A 658 21.03 -0.92 24.62
N VAL A 659 20.50 -0.45 23.48
CA VAL A 659 19.16 -0.78 22.99
C VAL A 659 18.99 -2.29 22.81
N ALA A 660 20.02 -2.98 22.29
CA ALA A 660 20.00 -4.42 22.15
C ALA A 660 19.96 -5.19 23.49
N LYS A 661 20.56 -4.65 24.54
CA LYS A 661 20.48 -5.22 25.91
C LYS A 661 19.09 -5.05 26.53
N GLU A 662 18.40 -3.99 26.17
CA GLU A 662 17.06 -3.66 26.66
C GLU A 662 15.92 -4.27 25.79
N ASP A 663 16.28 -5.06 24.76
CA ASP A 663 15.37 -5.56 23.72
C ASP A 663 14.50 -4.45 23.09
N GLY A 664 15.08 -3.27 22.99
CA GLY A 664 14.47 -2.08 22.43
C GLY A 664 14.59 -2.01 20.89
N ILE A 665 14.15 -0.88 20.34
CA ILE A 665 14.28 -0.58 18.91
C ILE A 665 14.98 0.75 18.68
N LEU A 666 15.89 0.81 17.71
CA LEU A 666 16.64 2.01 17.35
C LEU A 666 16.41 2.41 15.89
N ALA A 667 15.81 3.58 15.68
CA ALA A 667 15.76 4.23 14.39
C ALA A 667 16.98 5.15 14.20
N SER A 668 17.73 4.97 13.13
CA SER A 668 18.84 5.86 12.78
C SER A 668 18.57 6.52 11.44
N ILE A 669 18.57 7.85 11.39
CA ILE A 669 18.38 8.63 10.17
C ILE A 669 19.72 9.25 9.80
N ILE A 670 20.12 9.10 8.54
CA ILE A 670 21.37 9.65 8.01
C ILE A 670 21.02 10.40 6.73
N GLU A 671 21.03 11.72 6.83
CA GLU A 671 20.87 12.60 5.67
C GLU A 671 22.18 12.67 4.89
N GLU A 672 22.07 12.75 3.57
CA GLU A 672 23.19 12.76 2.63
C GLU A 672 24.25 11.68 2.93
N PHE A 673 23.79 10.47 3.15
CA PHE A 673 24.59 9.32 3.58
C PHE A 673 25.81 9.04 2.67
N TRP A 674 25.78 9.50 1.43
CA TRP A 674 26.87 9.32 0.47
C TRP A 674 28.16 10.07 0.85
N TYR A 675 28.05 11.16 1.67
CA TYR A 675 29.25 11.81 2.24
C TYR A 675 30.06 10.81 3.09
N ALA A 676 29.40 10.05 3.96
CA ALA A 676 30.06 9.01 4.74
C ALA A 676 30.57 7.88 3.84
N ALA A 677 29.81 7.47 2.84
CA ALA A 677 30.16 6.39 1.94
C ALA A 677 31.33 6.69 0.97
N ARG A 678 31.83 7.92 0.90
CA ARG A 678 33.06 8.27 0.18
C ARG A 678 34.35 7.81 0.88
N PHE A 679 34.31 7.68 2.21
CA PHE A 679 35.47 7.31 3.01
C PHE A 679 35.54 5.80 3.24
N GLU A 680 36.62 5.14 2.81
CA GLU A 680 36.81 3.68 2.89
C GLU A 680 36.58 3.15 4.31
N ALA A 681 37.13 3.81 5.33
CA ALA A 681 36.98 3.43 6.72
C ALA A 681 35.52 3.48 7.21
N LEU A 682 34.67 4.37 6.66
CA LEU A 682 33.26 4.49 7.00
C LEU A 682 32.36 3.53 6.21
N GLN A 683 32.80 3.13 5.01
CA GLN A 683 32.10 2.12 4.21
C GLN A 683 31.95 0.82 4.98
N ASP A 684 33.02 0.33 5.59
CA ASP A 684 33.00 -0.92 6.38
C ASP A 684 32.09 -0.81 7.57
N ILE A 685 32.06 0.34 8.26
CA ILE A 685 31.15 0.60 9.38
C ILE A 685 29.69 0.56 8.90
N MET A 686 29.36 1.26 7.82
CA MET A 686 28.02 1.29 7.26
C MET A 686 27.55 -0.10 6.81
N LEU A 687 28.42 -0.86 6.13
CA LEU A 687 28.12 -2.22 5.70
C LEU A 687 27.88 -3.16 6.88
N LYS A 688 28.66 -3.03 7.95
CA LYS A 688 28.47 -3.80 9.18
C LYS A 688 27.11 -3.49 9.82
N ILE A 689 26.75 -2.21 9.95
CA ILE A 689 25.48 -1.76 10.49
C ILE A 689 24.31 -2.36 9.66
N LEU A 690 24.33 -2.18 8.34
CA LEU A 690 23.30 -2.71 7.44
C LEU A 690 23.09 -4.22 7.55
N LYS A 691 24.16 -4.99 7.82
CA LYS A 691 24.10 -6.45 7.94
C LYS A 691 23.70 -6.93 9.34
N THR A 692 24.02 -6.20 10.40
CA THR A 692 23.91 -6.70 11.77
C THR A 692 22.73 -6.13 12.55
N ASP A 693 22.34 -4.90 12.29
CA ASP A 693 21.38 -4.18 13.12
C ASP A 693 19.99 -4.79 13.17
N ARG A 694 19.53 -5.40 12.07
CA ARG A 694 18.24 -6.11 12.08
C ARG A 694 18.10 -7.10 13.22
N LYS A 695 19.19 -7.81 13.57
CA LYS A 695 19.20 -8.82 14.65
C LYS A 695 19.15 -8.17 16.04
N ARG A 696 19.49 -6.90 16.13
CA ARG A 696 19.62 -6.12 17.36
C ARG A 696 18.46 -5.16 17.60
N GLY A 697 17.46 -5.12 16.70
CA GLY A 697 16.32 -4.21 16.77
C GLY A 697 16.60 -2.84 16.15
N GLY A 698 17.67 -2.70 15.38
CA GLY A 698 18.02 -1.44 14.72
C GLY A 698 17.67 -1.41 13.24
N TRP A 699 17.34 -0.22 12.71
CA TRP A 699 17.26 0.03 11.27
C TRP A 699 17.77 1.41 10.90
N LEU A 700 18.20 1.57 9.64
CA LEU A 700 18.66 2.80 9.06
C LEU A 700 17.63 3.38 8.10
N ILE A 701 17.49 4.69 8.10
CA ILE A 701 16.82 5.47 7.07
C ILE A 701 17.93 6.32 6.40
N LEU A 702 18.28 5.93 5.18
CA LEU A 702 19.31 6.57 4.38
C LEU A 702 18.66 7.52 3.39
N VAL A 703 19.02 8.79 3.44
CA VAL A 703 18.38 9.85 2.64
C VAL A 703 19.39 10.49 1.71
N SER A 704 19.00 10.75 0.47
CA SER A 704 19.79 11.56 -0.47
C SER A 704 18.92 12.38 -1.40
N GLN A 705 19.47 13.50 -1.88
CA GLN A 705 18.79 14.42 -2.78
C GLN A 705 18.78 13.93 -4.22
N SER A 706 19.79 13.16 -4.62
CA SER A 706 19.85 12.61 -5.96
C SER A 706 20.29 11.14 -5.96
N PRO A 707 19.75 10.33 -6.86
CA PRO A 707 20.22 8.97 -7.06
C PRO A 707 21.70 8.92 -7.53
N GLU A 708 22.16 9.91 -8.29
CA GLU A 708 23.51 9.99 -8.85
C GLU A 708 24.56 10.04 -7.74
N ASP A 709 24.33 10.86 -6.69
CA ASP A 709 25.23 10.96 -5.53
C ASP A 709 25.28 9.62 -4.78
N ALA A 710 24.12 9.01 -4.57
CA ALA A 710 24.03 7.69 -3.94
C ALA A 710 24.76 6.62 -4.77
N ILE A 711 24.54 6.59 -6.10
CA ILE A 711 25.10 5.59 -7.02
C ILE A 711 26.62 5.72 -7.14
N SER A 712 27.17 6.91 -6.97
CA SER A 712 28.62 7.15 -7.01
C SER A 712 29.35 6.41 -5.88
N CYS A 713 28.64 6.01 -4.81
CA CYS A 713 29.24 5.32 -3.69
C CYS A 713 29.66 3.89 -4.03
N PRO A 714 30.89 3.46 -3.69
CA PRO A 714 31.36 2.09 -3.96
C PRO A 714 30.47 1.00 -3.33
N ILE A 715 29.85 1.28 -2.18
CA ILE A 715 29.00 0.35 -1.44
C ILE A 715 27.52 0.41 -1.86
N PHE A 716 27.16 1.21 -2.86
CA PHE A 716 25.76 1.39 -3.28
C PHE A 716 25.03 0.08 -3.62
N PRO A 717 25.62 -0.89 -4.34
CA PRO A 717 24.95 -2.15 -4.61
C PRO A 717 24.55 -2.89 -3.34
N ALA A 718 25.40 -2.83 -2.30
CA ALA A 718 25.08 -3.44 -1.00
C ALA A 718 23.99 -2.66 -0.26
N ILE A 719 23.97 -1.33 -0.35
CA ILE A 719 22.90 -0.49 0.21
C ILE A 719 21.57 -0.87 -0.43
N VAL A 720 21.49 -0.92 -1.76
CA VAL A 720 20.25 -1.30 -2.48
C VAL A 720 19.75 -2.70 -2.07
N GLN A 721 20.68 -3.63 -1.89
CA GLN A 721 20.35 -5.01 -1.47
C GLN A 721 19.85 -5.08 -0.01
N GLN A 722 20.41 -4.27 0.88
CA GLN A 722 20.11 -4.31 2.32
C GLN A 722 18.94 -3.38 2.71
N THR A 723 18.45 -2.54 1.80
CA THR A 723 17.28 -1.68 2.02
C THR A 723 16.04 -2.27 1.36
N PRO A 724 15.28 -3.16 2.06
CA PRO A 724 14.07 -3.77 1.50
C PRO A 724 12.97 -2.74 1.17
N THR A 725 12.96 -1.62 1.86
CA THR A 725 12.04 -0.50 1.61
C THR A 725 12.77 0.65 0.92
N LYS A 726 12.23 1.10 -0.19
CA LYS A 726 12.73 2.24 -0.95
C LYS A 726 11.60 3.22 -1.22
N ILE A 727 11.86 4.49 -1.06
CA ILE A 727 10.91 5.59 -1.28
C ILE A 727 11.53 6.55 -2.30
N PHE A 728 10.80 6.79 -3.38
CA PHE A 728 11.24 7.68 -4.44
C PHE A 728 10.24 8.83 -4.56
N LEU A 729 10.73 10.04 -4.27
CA LEU A 729 9.98 11.27 -4.49
C LEU A 729 10.21 11.77 -5.94
N PRO A 730 9.35 12.65 -6.45
CA PRO A 730 9.51 13.20 -7.80
C PRO A 730 10.88 13.83 -8.01
N ASN A 731 11.47 13.56 -9.16
CA ASN A 731 12.69 14.20 -9.62
C ASN A 731 12.53 14.52 -11.13
N PRO A 732 12.40 15.80 -11.52
CA PRO A 732 12.20 16.18 -12.92
C PRO A 732 13.39 15.86 -13.82
N ASP A 733 14.58 15.82 -13.23
CA ASP A 733 15.85 15.60 -13.93
C ASP A 733 16.29 14.13 -13.91
N ALA A 734 15.36 13.25 -13.51
CA ALA A 734 15.64 11.82 -13.36
C ALA A 734 15.93 11.15 -14.70
N GLU A 735 16.98 10.33 -14.73
CA GLU A 735 17.31 9.43 -15.83
C GLU A 735 17.12 7.97 -15.39
N TYR A 736 16.60 7.12 -16.28
CA TYR A 736 16.41 5.70 -15.96
C TYR A 736 17.73 4.92 -16.04
N GLU A 737 18.39 5.02 -17.19
CA GLU A 737 19.63 4.28 -17.47
C GLU A 737 20.75 4.75 -16.53
N ASN A 738 21.49 3.81 -15.95
CA ASN A 738 22.59 4.05 -15.00
C ASN A 738 22.22 4.72 -13.66
N SER A 739 20.98 5.15 -13.46
CA SER A 739 20.50 5.83 -12.26
C SER A 739 19.39 5.01 -11.57
N TYR A 740 18.13 5.26 -11.87
CA TYR A 740 17.00 4.59 -11.20
C TYR A 740 16.92 3.08 -11.45
N GLU A 741 17.42 2.59 -12.59
CA GLU A 741 17.58 1.15 -12.84
C GLU A 741 18.45 0.49 -11.77
N ARG A 742 19.58 1.12 -11.41
CA ARG A 742 20.50 0.61 -10.38
C ARG A 742 19.91 0.66 -8.97
N CYS A 743 18.91 1.54 -8.73
CA CYS A 743 18.11 1.56 -7.51
C CYS A 743 17.08 0.42 -7.46
N GLY A 744 16.91 -0.34 -8.55
CA GLY A 744 16.01 -1.48 -8.67
C GLY A 744 14.61 -1.12 -9.16
N LEU A 745 14.40 0.06 -9.78
CA LEU A 745 13.13 0.39 -10.42
C LEU A 745 12.97 -0.34 -11.75
N THR A 746 11.74 -0.72 -12.05
CA THR A 746 11.37 -1.14 -13.42
C THR A 746 11.18 0.09 -14.30
N VAL A 747 11.26 -0.09 -15.63
CA VAL A 747 10.97 0.98 -16.61
C VAL A 747 9.61 1.62 -16.32
N LYS A 748 8.63 0.82 -15.98
CA LYS A 748 7.25 1.26 -15.76
C LYS A 748 7.07 2.06 -14.48
N GLU A 749 7.73 1.64 -13.39
CA GLU A 749 7.77 2.41 -12.13
C GLU A 749 8.38 3.78 -12.37
N PHE A 750 9.46 3.82 -13.14
CA PHE A 750 10.13 5.06 -13.48
C PHE A 750 9.25 5.97 -14.39
N GLU A 751 8.60 5.41 -15.42
CA GLU A 751 7.68 6.17 -16.27
C GLU A 751 6.52 6.79 -15.49
N GLU A 752 5.96 6.09 -14.51
CA GLU A 752 4.89 6.64 -13.67
C GLU A 752 5.45 7.66 -12.66
N LEU A 753 6.63 7.44 -12.09
CA LEU A 753 7.29 8.37 -11.18
C LEU A 753 7.63 9.69 -11.90
N SER A 754 8.16 9.63 -13.12
CA SER A 754 8.54 10.81 -13.93
C SER A 754 7.36 11.68 -14.36
N LYS A 755 6.12 11.14 -14.36
CA LYS A 755 4.89 11.91 -14.62
C LYS A 755 4.43 12.74 -13.41
N LEU A 756 4.96 12.47 -12.23
CA LEU A 756 4.55 13.17 -11.01
C LEU A 756 5.14 14.57 -10.98
N SER A 757 4.29 15.57 -10.72
CA SER A 757 4.78 16.92 -10.45
C SER A 757 5.37 17.01 -9.04
N LEU A 758 6.29 17.96 -8.83
CA LEU A 758 6.88 18.22 -7.50
C LEU A 758 5.84 18.54 -6.43
N ASP A 759 4.74 19.19 -6.84
CA ASP A 759 3.64 19.59 -5.95
C ASP A 759 2.61 18.48 -5.70
N SER A 760 2.73 17.33 -6.36
CA SER A 760 1.74 16.24 -6.26
C SER A 760 1.68 15.60 -4.87
N ARG A 761 2.73 15.78 -4.05
CA ARG A 761 2.90 15.13 -2.73
C ARG A 761 2.81 13.60 -2.80
N THR A 762 2.96 13.06 -4.00
CA THR A 762 2.91 11.64 -4.31
C THR A 762 4.33 11.11 -4.46
N PHE A 763 4.57 9.92 -3.97
CA PHE A 763 5.86 9.24 -4.03
C PHE A 763 5.65 7.75 -4.25
N LEU A 764 6.67 7.08 -4.77
CA LEU A 764 6.66 5.64 -4.95
C LEU A 764 7.26 4.96 -3.71
N VAL A 765 6.51 4.07 -3.08
CA VAL A 765 7.02 3.12 -2.09
C VAL A 765 7.25 1.80 -2.79
N LYS A 766 8.49 1.32 -2.76
CA LYS A 766 8.87 0.02 -3.32
C LYS A 766 9.37 -0.90 -2.21
N GLN A 767 8.71 -2.05 -2.06
CA GLN A 767 9.06 -3.08 -1.08
C GLN A 767 9.16 -4.44 -1.78
N SER A 768 10.37 -4.94 -1.94
CA SER A 768 10.64 -6.17 -2.69
C SER A 768 10.07 -6.07 -4.13
N LYS A 769 9.08 -6.87 -4.49
CA LYS A 769 8.41 -6.87 -5.79
C LYS A 769 7.11 -6.06 -5.81
N GLN A 770 6.74 -5.46 -4.69
CA GLN A 770 5.52 -4.66 -4.57
C GLN A 770 5.84 -3.18 -4.63
N SER A 771 4.98 -2.43 -5.29
CA SER A 771 5.08 -0.98 -5.44
C SER A 771 3.72 -0.33 -5.19
N ALA A 772 3.75 0.85 -4.59
CA ALA A 772 2.55 1.65 -4.36
C ALA A 772 2.86 3.13 -4.55
N PHE A 773 2.03 3.83 -5.31
CA PHE A 773 2.05 5.29 -5.38
C PHE A 773 1.21 5.84 -4.24
N ALA A 774 1.91 6.24 -3.17
CA ALA A 774 1.32 6.79 -1.96
C ALA A 774 1.45 8.32 -1.93
N MET A 775 0.59 8.97 -1.14
CA MET A 775 0.56 10.42 -1.01
C MET A 775 0.49 10.82 0.47
N LEU A 776 1.32 11.77 0.86
CA LEU A 776 1.24 12.44 2.14
C LEU A 776 0.62 13.84 1.93
N ASP A 777 -0.69 13.93 2.03
CA ASP A 777 -1.39 15.21 1.94
C ASP A 777 -1.44 15.90 3.31
N LEU A 778 -0.73 17.01 3.42
CA LEU A 778 -0.68 17.85 4.62
C LEU A 778 -1.32 19.24 4.36
N TYR A 779 -2.24 19.35 3.40
CA TYR A 779 -3.00 20.59 3.22
C TYR A 779 -3.79 20.91 4.49
N GLY A 780 -3.65 22.15 5.00
CA GLY A 780 -4.29 22.56 6.26
C GLY A 780 -3.49 22.22 7.54
N PHE A 781 -2.28 21.60 7.42
CA PHE A 781 -1.39 21.29 8.56
C PHE A 781 -0.32 22.38 8.77
N GLN A 782 -0.70 23.63 8.65
CA GLN A 782 0.23 24.75 8.69
C GLN A 782 0.96 24.90 10.05
N ASP A 783 0.33 24.52 11.15
CA ASP A 783 0.94 24.55 12.49
C ASP A 783 1.92 23.38 12.66
N GLU A 784 1.49 22.20 12.25
CA GLU A 784 2.28 20.98 12.34
C GLU A 784 3.49 21.01 11.38
N MET A 785 3.39 21.72 10.26
CA MET A 785 4.51 21.88 9.32
C MET A 785 5.71 22.60 9.97
N ALA A 786 5.49 23.44 10.99
CA ALA A 786 6.59 24.06 11.72
C ALA A 786 7.46 23.03 12.48
N PHE A 787 6.90 21.87 12.80
CA PHE A 787 7.59 20.76 13.46
C PHE A 787 8.14 19.73 12.47
N LEU A 788 7.40 19.48 11.40
CA LEU A 788 7.73 18.45 10.41
C LEU A 788 8.81 18.88 9.42
N SER A 789 9.00 20.18 9.22
CA SER A 789 9.98 20.73 8.31
C SER A 789 10.63 21.93 8.99
N GLY A 790 11.76 21.70 9.66
CA GLY A 790 12.53 22.75 10.29
C GLY A 790 12.99 23.78 9.26
N SER A 791 12.76 25.06 9.54
CA SER A 791 13.40 26.16 8.83
C SER A 791 14.21 26.97 9.83
N SER A 792 15.31 27.57 9.38
CA SER A 792 16.17 28.42 10.24
C SER A 792 15.35 29.43 11.03
N ASP A 793 14.38 30.02 10.37
CA ASP A 793 13.43 30.95 10.96
C ASP A 793 12.60 30.36 12.14
N ASN A 794 12.14 29.11 11.99
CA ASN A 794 11.34 28.45 13.03
C ASN A 794 12.22 27.93 14.16
N VAL A 795 13.46 27.53 13.87
CA VAL A 795 14.45 27.16 14.88
C VAL A 795 14.81 28.37 15.77
N GLU A 796 15.07 29.54 15.17
CA GLU A 796 15.28 30.76 15.94
C GLU A 796 14.07 31.13 16.83
N LEU A 797 12.85 30.95 16.27
CA LEU A 797 11.62 31.18 17.03
C LEU A 797 11.53 30.23 18.22
N LEU A 798 11.85 28.93 18.02
CA LEU A 798 11.85 27.93 19.08
C LEU A 798 12.80 28.31 20.22
N TYR A 799 14.04 28.73 19.92
CA TYR A 799 15.01 29.12 20.93
C TYR A 799 14.52 30.35 21.74
N ARG A 800 13.89 31.31 21.07
CA ARG A 800 13.28 32.47 21.74
C ARG A 800 12.19 32.00 22.69
N VAL A 801 11.26 31.16 22.22
CA VAL A 801 10.16 30.64 23.04
C VAL A 801 10.69 29.84 24.24
N MET A 802 11.65 28.93 24.03
CA MET A 802 12.26 28.13 25.11
C MET A 802 12.92 29.05 26.18
N LYS A 803 13.58 30.14 25.73
CA LYS A 803 14.17 31.13 26.61
C LYS A 803 13.11 31.89 27.38
N ASP A 804 12.03 32.29 26.73
CA ASP A 804 10.94 33.08 27.36
C ASP A 804 10.18 32.23 28.39
N VAL A 805 9.94 30.94 28.12
CA VAL A 805 9.29 30.04 29.09
C VAL A 805 10.28 29.46 30.12
N GLY A 806 11.59 29.60 29.91
CA GLY A 806 12.65 29.11 30.79
C GLY A 806 12.76 27.58 30.89
N SER A 807 12.35 26.85 29.86
CA SER A 807 12.35 25.38 29.88
C SER A 807 12.59 24.79 28.50
N GLU A 808 13.40 23.72 28.44
CA GLU A 808 13.60 22.88 27.25
C GLU A 808 12.59 21.74 27.19
N ASN A 809 11.77 21.54 28.23
CA ASN A 809 10.74 20.47 28.21
C ASN A 809 9.64 20.81 27.19
N PRO A 810 9.36 19.91 26.21
CA PRO A 810 8.35 20.15 25.19
C PRO A 810 6.95 20.37 25.76
N ASP A 811 6.58 19.71 26.84
CA ASP A 811 5.27 19.90 27.48
C ASP A 811 5.04 21.36 27.96
N VAL A 812 6.11 22.11 28.20
CA VAL A 812 6.06 23.52 28.65
C VAL A 812 6.03 24.48 27.46
N TRP A 813 6.92 24.31 26.47
CA TRP A 813 7.07 25.29 25.39
C TRP A 813 6.16 25.03 24.18
N TYR A 814 5.63 23.82 24.01
CA TYR A 814 4.89 23.41 22.80
C TYR A 814 3.77 24.36 22.39
N ARG A 815 2.87 24.70 23.35
CA ARG A 815 1.73 25.60 23.07
C ARG A 815 2.17 27.02 22.71
N SER A 816 3.10 27.56 23.46
CA SER A 816 3.65 28.91 23.21
C SER A 816 4.35 28.99 21.86
N PHE A 817 5.01 27.91 21.42
CA PHE A 817 5.63 27.86 20.11
C PHE A 817 4.59 27.82 18.97
N VAL A 818 3.52 27.05 19.11
CA VAL A 818 2.42 27.02 18.14
C VAL A 818 1.80 28.40 17.99
N GLU A 819 1.48 29.08 19.10
CA GLU A 819 0.91 30.44 19.10
C GLU A 819 1.86 31.44 18.42
N ALA A 820 3.13 31.44 18.78
CA ALA A 820 4.15 32.31 18.18
C ALA A 820 4.34 32.05 16.66
N ALA A 821 4.28 30.81 16.25
CA ALA A 821 4.37 30.41 14.82
C ALA A 821 3.13 30.88 14.05
N GLN A 822 1.95 30.83 14.65
CA GLN A 822 0.70 31.36 14.08
C GLN A 822 0.75 32.87 13.91
N GLU A 823 1.09 33.60 14.95
CA GLU A 823 1.23 35.06 14.88
C GLU A 823 2.24 35.51 13.82
N ARG A 824 3.36 34.82 13.73
CA ARG A 824 4.36 35.10 12.70
C ARG A 824 3.83 34.93 11.29
N ARG A 825 3.05 33.86 11.02
CA ARG A 825 2.40 33.63 9.72
C ARG A 825 1.40 34.72 9.41
N GLU A 826 0.60 35.14 10.36
CA GLU A 826 -0.38 36.22 10.17
C GLU A 826 0.31 37.54 9.84
N ARG A 827 1.39 37.88 10.54
CA ARG A 827 2.21 39.06 10.24
C ARG A 827 2.80 39.00 8.83
N LYS A 828 3.35 37.84 8.40
CA LYS A 828 3.86 37.67 7.02
C LYS A 828 2.74 37.84 5.97
N LYS A 829 1.53 37.32 6.22
CA LYS A 829 0.38 37.53 5.33
C LYS A 829 -0.05 39.00 5.26
N ALA A 830 -0.09 39.68 6.37
CA ALA A 830 -0.45 41.12 6.46
C ALA A 830 0.58 42.04 5.76
N HIS A 831 1.84 41.61 5.65
CA HIS A 831 2.87 42.35 4.91
C HIS A 831 2.86 42.12 3.39
N VAL A 832 2.29 41.03 2.93
CA VAL A 832 2.19 40.69 1.50
C VAL A 832 0.87 41.16 0.88
N ALA A 833 -0.17 41.40 1.70
CA ALA A 833 -1.45 41.97 1.31
C ALA A 833 -1.40 43.51 1.33
#